data_bf9d6eb8952f8d50be3118b2a6a8a7cc
#
_entry.id   bf9d6eb8952f8d50be3118b2a6a8a7cc
#
_cell.length_a   1.000
_cell.length_b   1.000
_cell.length_c   1.000
_cell.angle_alpha   90.00
_cell.angle_beta   90.00
_cell.angle_gamma   90.00
#
_symmetry.space_group_name_H-M   'P 1'
#
loop_
_entity.id
_entity.type
_entity.pdbx_description
1 polymer ?
#
loop_
_entity_poly.entity_id
_entity_poly.type
_entity_poly.pdbx_seq_one_letter_code
_entity_poly.pdbx_strand_id
1 'polypeptide(L)'
;MMSELKCPVMHGAITTSDTSVTEWWPKTLNLDILHQHDSKTDPMGEGFDYREAVKSLDVDALKQDLHSLMTDSQEWWPADWGHYGGLMIRMAWHAAGTYRVADGRGGAGTGNQRFAPINSWPDNGNLDKARRLLWPIKKKYGNKISWADLIILAGNIAYESMGLKTYGFAFGRGDIWHPEKDTYWGSEKEWLAPSGSEGTRYSGERDLENPLAAVMMGLIYVNPEGVDGKPDPLKTAHDVRVTFARMAMNDEETAALTAGGHTVGKAHGNGDPAQLGPEPEGAPIEDQGFGWLNKTSRSIGHDAVTSGLEGAWTTNPTQWDNGYFDMLLNHEWKSVKSPAGAWQWEPVDIKQEEMPVDAEDPSKRVMPMMTDADMAMKMDPEYRKITERFAKDPEYFSKTFARAWFKLTHRDMGPKARYIGPDVPSEDLIWQDPVPAGNPDYDVGAVKAKIAASGLTISEMVTTAWDSARTFRGSDKRGGANGARIRLAPQKNWVGNEPERLAKVLALYEGIAADTGASVADVIVLGGNVGIEQSAKAVGVDVTVPFSPGRSDATQEMTDIESFEVLEPVHDGYRNWLKQDYVVSAEEMMLDRTQLMGLTAPEMTVLVGGMRVLGTNHGGAKHGVFTDREGALTNDFFVNLTDMANTWEPVGGNLYEIRDRNTRQVKWTATRVDLVFGSNSILRSYAEVYAQDDSQEKFVNDFVAAWTKVMNADRFDLA
;
A
#
# COMPACT_ATOMS: atom_id res chain seq x y z
N MET A 1 44.51 19.40 -36.29
CA MET A 1 43.13 19.62 -35.81
C MET A 1 43.25 19.92 -34.32
N MET A 2 43.10 21.20 -33.94
CA MET A 2 43.05 21.58 -32.54
C MET A 2 41.69 21.09 -32.00
N SER A 3 41.72 20.23 -30.97
CA SER A 3 40.53 19.89 -30.22
C SER A 3 40.04 21.18 -29.56
N GLU A 4 38.83 21.63 -29.92
CA GLU A 4 38.17 22.70 -29.18
C GLU A 4 38.06 22.27 -27.72
N LEU A 5 38.79 22.92 -26.86
CA LEU A 5 38.64 22.80 -25.41
C LEU A 5 37.26 23.35 -25.03
N LYS A 6 36.33 22.45 -24.87
CA LYS A 6 34.99 22.77 -24.37
C LYS A 6 35.09 23.25 -22.92
N CYS A 7 34.49 24.39 -22.62
CA CYS A 7 34.46 24.94 -21.26
C CYS A 7 33.72 23.95 -20.31
N PRO A 8 34.34 23.46 -19.25
CA PRO A 8 33.72 22.48 -18.34
C PRO A 8 32.44 23.02 -17.69
N VAL A 9 32.35 24.32 -17.45
CA VAL A 9 31.17 24.97 -16.85
C VAL A 9 29.99 25.00 -17.81
N MET A 10 30.24 25.13 -19.12
CA MET A 10 29.18 25.17 -20.13
C MET A 10 28.70 23.79 -20.58
N HIS A 11 29.47 22.75 -20.30
CA HIS A 11 29.19 21.38 -20.73
C HIS A 11 29.05 20.39 -19.57
N GLY A 12 28.87 20.90 -18.36
CA GLY A 12 28.85 20.10 -17.13
C GLY A 12 30.23 19.75 -16.58
N ALA A 13 30.31 19.51 -15.28
CA ALA A 13 31.55 19.03 -14.67
C ALA A 13 31.89 17.67 -15.29
N ILE A 14 33.08 17.58 -15.89
CA ILE A 14 33.60 16.30 -16.37
C ILE A 14 33.96 15.50 -15.14
N THR A 15 33.07 14.61 -14.75
CA THR A 15 33.45 13.49 -13.89
C THR A 15 34.15 12.45 -14.74
N THR A 16 34.82 11.50 -14.12
CA THR A 16 35.52 10.41 -14.82
C THR A 16 34.64 9.57 -15.77
N SER A 17 33.38 9.88 -15.90
CA SER A 17 32.35 9.11 -16.65
C SER A 17 31.82 9.77 -17.91
N ASP A 18 32.30 10.92 -18.34
CA ASP A 18 31.83 11.67 -19.52
C ASP A 18 30.29 11.96 -19.53
N THR A 19 29.60 11.81 -18.40
CA THR A 19 28.17 11.98 -18.31
C THR A 19 27.76 13.45 -18.06
N SER A 20 26.72 13.90 -18.76
CA SER A 20 26.15 15.22 -18.54
C SER A 20 25.20 15.24 -17.34
N VAL A 21 24.89 16.45 -16.83
CA VAL A 21 23.86 16.67 -15.77
C VAL A 21 22.55 15.97 -16.10
N THR A 22 22.14 15.97 -17.36
CA THR A 22 20.89 15.35 -17.82
C THR A 22 20.88 13.82 -17.70
N GLU A 23 22.05 13.17 -17.58
CA GLU A 23 22.13 11.72 -17.43
C GLU A 23 22.16 11.27 -15.97
N TRP A 24 22.84 12.00 -15.09
CA TRP A 24 22.94 11.59 -13.69
C TRP A 24 21.87 12.19 -12.76
N TRP A 25 21.31 13.37 -13.10
CA TRP A 25 20.28 14.01 -12.27
C TRP A 25 19.10 13.10 -11.95
N PRO A 26 18.50 12.35 -12.91
CA PRO A 26 17.39 11.44 -12.62
C PRO A 26 17.76 10.21 -11.80
N LYS A 27 19.05 9.93 -11.66
CA LYS A 27 19.57 8.74 -10.94
C LYS A 27 20.08 9.04 -9.52
N THR A 28 20.03 10.31 -9.09
CA THR A 28 20.31 10.67 -7.69
C THR A 28 19.15 10.24 -6.80
N LEU A 29 19.46 9.91 -5.54
CA LEU A 29 18.44 9.60 -4.53
C LEU A 29 17.39 10.73 -4.49
N ASN A 30 16.15 10.41 -4.85
CA ASN A 30 15.06 11.38 -4.95
C ASN A 30 14.22 11.36 -3.66
N LEU A 31 14.29 12.45 -2.89
CA LEU A 31 13.56 12.61 -1.65
C LEU A 31 12.13 13.12 -1.82
N ASP A 32 11.68 13.42 -3.05
CA ASP A 32 10.35 13.99 -3.31
C ASP A 32 9.21 13.12 -2.78
N ILE A 33 9.43 11.80 -2.71
CA ILE A 33 8.43 10.86 -2.17
C ILE A 33 8.07 11.16 -0.70
N LEU A 34 8.98 11.77 0.06
CA LEU A 34 8.71 12.15 1.45
C LEU A 34 7.84 13.41 1.56
N HIS A 35 7.56 14.08 0.45
CA HIS A 35 6.78 15.32 0.36
C HIS A 35 5.49 15.16 -0.46
N GLN A 36 5.20 13.96 -0.99
CA GLN A 36 4.08 13.78 -1.94
C GLN A 36 2.70 14.13 -1.36
N HIS A 37 2.54 14.14 -0.04
CA HIS A 37 1.31 14.52 0.66
C HIS A 37 1.54 15.67 1.64
N ASP A 38 2.42 16.60 1.28
CA ASP A 38 2.68 17.79 2.08
C ASP A 38 1.40 18.64 2.22
N SER A 39 1.19 19.21 3.41
CA SER A 39 0.06 20.08 3.72
C SER A 39 -0.09 21.28 2.76
N LYS A 40 1.00 21.70 2.11
CA LYS A 40 0.99 22.75 1.09
C LYS A 40 0.17 22.43 -0.16
N THR A 41 -0.03 21.15 -0.46
CA THR A 41 -0.82 20.68 -1.60
C THR A 41 -2.26 20.36 -1.24
N ASP A 42 -2.60 20.36 0.06
CA ASP A 42 -3.94 20.08 0.55
C ASP A 42 -4.81 21.35 0.53
N PRO A 43 -5.84 21.42 -0.35
CA PRO A 43 -6.72 22.60 -0.43
C PRO A 43 -7.65 22.75 0.76
N MET A 44 -7.77 21.72 1.62
CA MET A 44 -8.64 21.75 2.81
C MET A 44 -7.99 22.49 3.98
N GLY A 45 -6.64 22.62 3.97
CA GLY A 45 -5.87 23.30 5.01
C GLY A 45 -5.71 22.46 6.30
N GLU A 46 -4.77 22.90 7.14
CA GLU A 46 -4.34 22.18 8.35
C GLU A 46 -5.44 21.97 9.40
N GLY A 47 -6.51 22.76 9.37
CA GLY A 47 -7.61 22.65 10.35
C GLY A 47 -8.73 21.69 9.96
N PHE A 48 -8.66 21.06 8.79
CA PHE A 48 -9.68 20.13 8.35
C PHE A 48 -9.36 18.69 8.77
N ASP A 49 -10.27 18.07 9.50
CA ASP A 49 -10.23 16.64 9.84
C ASP A 49 -11.43 15.93 9.21
N TYR A 50 -11.16 15.09 8.21
CA TYR A 50 -12.19 14.32 7.54
C TYR A 50 -12.87 13.32 8.48
N ARG A 51 -12.15 12.73 9.43
CA ARG A 51 -12.71 11.74 10.36
C ARG A 51 -13.72 12.37 11.32
N GLU A 52 -13.55 13.65 11.65
CA GLU A 52 -14.55 14.43 12.38
C GLU A 52 -15.69 14.89 11.46
N ALA A 53 -15.37 15.33 10.24
CA ALA A 53 -16.39 15.81 9.31
C ALA A 53 -17.40 14.73 8.95
N VAL A 54 -16.95 13.50 8.71
CA VAL A 54 -17.82 12.37 8.32
C VAL A 54 -18.80 11.93 9.43
N LYS A 55 -18.50 12.18 10.69
CA LYS A 55 -19.41 11.90 11.80
C LYS A 55 -20.72 12.70 11.75
N SER A 56 -20.72 13.82 11.02
CA SER A 56 -21.90 14.66 10.79
C SER A 56 -22.71 14.29 9.54
N LEU A 57 -22.33 13.22 8.84
CA LEU A 57 -22.97 12.77 7.61
C LEU A 57 -24.30 12.08 7.92
N ASP A 58 -25.35 12.45 7.18
CA ASP A 58 -26.59 11.68 7.14
C ASP A 58 -26.41 10.47 6.22
N VAL A 59 -26.02 9.34 6.83
CA VAL A 59 -25.67 8.11 6.13
C VAL A 59 -26.90 7.51 5.41
N ASP A 60 -28.06 7.55 6.03
CA ASP A 60 -29.27 6.98 5.44
C ASP A 60 -29.71 7.78 4.20
N ALA A 61 -29.66 9.11 4.28
CA ALA A 61 -29.95 9.96 3.13
C ALA A 61 -28.93 9.75 1.98
N LEU A 62 -27.64 9.60 2.30
CA LEU A 62 -26.63 9.30 1.31
C LEU A 62 -26.86 7.96 0.62
N LYS A 63 -27.17 6.91 1.38
CA LYS A 63 -27.49 5.59 0.84
C LYS A 63 -28.74 5.64 -0.06
N GLN A 64 -29.76 6.39 0.34
CA GLN A 64 -30.98 6.56 -0.48
C GLN A 64 -30.67 7.26 -1.81
N ASP A 65 -29.83 8.30 -1.80
CA ASP A 65 -29.41 8.98 -3.04
C ASP A 65 -28.60 8.04 -3.96
N LEU A 66 -27.71 7.22 -3.39
CA LEU A 66 -26.97 6.22 -4.15
C LEU A 66 -27.88 5.13 -4.72
N HIS A 67 -28.86 4.64 -3.95
CA HIS A 67 -29.86 3.71 -4.47
C HIS A 67 -30.64 4.31 -5.65
N SER A 68 -31.03 5.57 -5.53
CA SER A 68 -31.73 6.27 -6.61
C SER A 68 -30.87 6.40 -7.87
N LEU A 69 -29.58 6.70 -7.68
CA LEU A 69 -28.62 6.79 -8.79
C LEU A 69 -28.50 5.47 -9.56
N MET A 70 -28.60 4.32 -8.89
CA MET A 70 -28.40 3.03 -9.58
C MET A 70 -29.35 2.81 -10.74
N THR A 71 -30.56 3.40 -10.70
CA THR A 71 -31.59 3.24 -11.75
C THR A 71 -31.93 4.55 -12.47
N ASP A 72 -31.24 5.65 -12.18
CA ASP A 72 -31.42 6.94 -12.86
C ASP A 72 -30.48 7.05 -14.07
N SER A 73 -30.81 6.34 -15.14
CA SER A 73 -30.01 6.26 -16.36
C SER A 73 -29.91 7.62 -17.07
N GLN A 74 -28.68 8.07 -17.31
CA GLN A 74 -28.37 9.37 -17.94
C GLN A 74 -28.18 9.23 -19.44
N GLU A 75 -28.72 10.15 -20.24
CA GLU A 75 -28.59 10.13 -21.71
C GLU A 75 -27.14 10.22 -22.18
N TRP A 76 -26.29 10.91 -21.45
CA TRP A 76 -24.87 11.08 -21.80
C TRP A 76 -24.02 9.83 -21.50
N TRP A 77 -24.49 8.94 -20.63
CA TRP A 77 -23.91 7.64 -20.31
C TRP A 77 -25.01 6.67 -19.86
N PRO A 78 -25.72 6.03 -20.79
CA PRO A 78 -26.83 5.14 -20.46
C PRO A 78 -26.37 3.92 -19.65
N ALA A 79 -27.21 3.52 -18.70
CA ALA A 79 -26.96 2.32 -17.91
C ALA A 79 -27.35 1.05 -18.67
N ASP A 80 -26.50 0.04 -18.61
CA ASP A 80 -26.82 -1.30 -19.12
C ASP A 80 -28.06 -1.84 -18.40
N TRP A 81 -29.03 -2.28 -19.14
CA TRP A 81 -30.34 -2.71 -18.60
C TRP A 81 -31.01 -1.69 -17.67
N GLY A 82 -30.67 -0.42 -17.78
CA GLY A 82 -31.18 0.64 -16.92
C GLY A 82 -30.62 0.63 -15.49
N HIS A 83 -29.51 -0.05 -15.23
CA HIS A 83 -28.92 -0.18 -13.88
C HIS A 83 -27.40 0.00 -13.88
N TYR A 84 -26.88 0.98 -13.13
CA TYR A 84 -25.45 1.27 -13.03
C TYR A 84 -24.65 0.32 -12.14
N GLY A 85 -25.28 -0.66 -11.50
CA GLY A 85 -24.63 -1.51 -10.49
C GLY A 85 -23.34 -2.14 -10.95
N GLY A 86 -23.29 -2.77 -12.12
CA GLY A 86 -22.07 -3.36 -12.66
C GLY A 86 -20.93 -2.35 -12.83
N LEU A 87 -21.25 -1.14 -13.30
CA LEU A 87 -20.25 -0.06 -13.46
C LEU A 87 -19.70 0.43 -12.12
N MET A 88 -20.57 0.61 -11.11
CA MET A 88 -20.17 1.08 -9.78
C MET A 88 -19.36 0.02 -9.01
N ILE A 89 -19.73 -1.25 -9.13
CA ILE A 89 -18.96 -2.37 -8.58
C ILE A 89 -17.57 -2.42 -9.20
N ARG A 90 -17.46 -2.35 -10.54
CA ARG A 90 -16.18 -2.33 -11.22
C ARG A 90 -15.32 -1.15 -10.78
N MET A 91 -15.89 0.04 -10.60
CA MET A 91 -15.16 1.21 -10.10
C MET A 91 -14.60 0.98 -8.69
N ALA A 92 -15.42 0.48 -7.77
CA ALA A 92 -14.99 0.20 -6.39
C ALA A 92 -13.94 -0.92 -6.33
N TRP A 93 -14.12 -1.98 -7.13
CA TRP A 93 -13.14 -3.05 -7.26
C TRP A 93 -11.80 -2.53 -7.76
N HIS A 94 -11.80 -1.74 -8.82
CA HIS A 94 -10.60 -1.19 -9.43
C HIS A 94 -9.92 -0.11 -8.57
N ALA A 95 -10.64 0.52 -7.65
CA ALA A 95 -10.02 1.35 -6.61
C ALA A 95 -9.32 0.48 -5.56
N ALA A 96 -9.98 -0.56 -5.06
CA ALA A 96 -9.47 -1.43 -4.00
C ALA A 96 -8.39 -2.42 -4.48
N GLY A 97 -8.49 -2.89 -5.72
CA GLY A 97 -7.62 -3.93 -6.30
C GLY A 97 -6.18 -3.51 -6.57
N THR A 98 -5.84 -2.22 -6.39
CA THR A 98 -4.45 -1.75 -6.46
C THR A 98 -3.65 -2.06 -5.19
N TYR A 99 -4.30 -2.50 -4.11
CA TYR A 99 -3.64 -2.86 -2.86
C TYR A 99 -2.67 -4.03 -3.05
N ARG A 100 -1.48 -3.90 -2.46
CA ARG A 100 -0.48 -4.97 -2.42
C ARG A 100 0.00 -5.24 -1.00
N VAL A 101 0.00 -6.51 -0.63
CA VAL A 101 0.33 -6.94 0.72
C VAL A 101 1.79 -6.69 1.09
N ALA A 102 2.70 -6.70 0.09
CA ALA A 102 4.14 -6.59 0.31
C ALA A 102 4.56 -5.30 1.04
N ASP A 103 3.94 -4.17 0.73
CA ASP A 103 4.22 -2.87 1.34
C ASP A 103 2.97 -2.09 1.77
N GLY A 104 1.78 -2.67 1.57
CA GLY A 104 0.50 -2.06 1.94
C GLY A 104 0.05 -0.88 1.08
N ARG A 105 0.79 -0.56 0.03
CA ARG A 105 0.45 0.56 -0.88
C ARG A 105 -0.68 0.21 -1.83
N GLY A 106 -1.23 1.21 -2.49
CA GLY A 106 -2.43 1.06 -3.31
C GLY A 106 -3.69 0.99 -2.46
N GLY A 107 -4.74 0.40 -3.02
CA GLY A 107 -6.03 0.27 -2.36
C GLY A 107 -6.94 1.47 -2.50
N ALA A 108 -8.05 1.43 -1.77
CA ALA A 108 -9.12 2.42 -1.87
C ALA A 108 -8.98 3.58 -0.88
N GLY A 109 -7.99 3.53 0.02
CA GLY A 109 -7.90 4.37 1.21
C GLY A 109 -7.73 5.87 0.97
N THR A 110 -7.36 6.28 -0.24
CA THR A 110 -6.97 7.67 -0.57
C THR A 110 -7.75 8.29 -1.73
N GLY A 111 -8.59 7.52 -2.41
CA GLY A 111 -9.27 7.96 -3.62
C GLY A 111 -8.34 8.19 -4.81
N ASN A 112 -7.23 7.47 -4.84
CA ASN A 112 -6.13 7.61 -5.79
C ASN A 112 -6.56 7.35 -7.26
N GLN A 113 -7.63 6.59 -7.51
CA GLN A 113 -8.20 6.36 -8.85
C GLN A 113 -8.59 7.65 -9.60
N ARG A 114 -8.68 8.80 -8.92
CA ARG A 114 -8.97 10.09 -9.55
C ARG A 114 -7.79 10.67 -10.33
N PHE A 115 -6.57 10.21 -10.08
CA PHE A 115 -5.33 10.80 -10.56
C PHE A 115 -4.60 9.93 -11.57
N ALA A 116 -3.79 10.60 -12.41
CA ALA A 116 -2.81 9.92 -13.24
C ALA A 116 -1.78 9.14 -12.38
N PRO A 117 -1.23 8.00 -12.84
CA PRO A 117 -1.59 7.33 -14.10
C PRO A 117 -2.84 6.45 -13.99
N ILE A 118 -3.33 6.17 -12.79
CA ILE A 118 -4.36 5.17 -12.51
C ILE A 118 -5.67 5.48 -13.25
N ASN A 119 -6.09 6.76 -13.30
CA ASN A 119 -7.31 7.15 -14.00
C ASN A 119 -7.26 6.90 -15.52
N SER A 120 -6.07 6.70 -16.05
CA SER A 120 -5.80 6.51 -17.48
C SER A 120 -5.30 5.12 -17.85
N TRP A 121 -5.25 4.19 -16.90
CA TRP A 121 -4.92 2.80 -17.20
C TRP A 121 -5.98 2.17 -18.12
N PRO A 122 -5.58 1.34 -19.12
CA PRO A 122 -6.53 0.69 -20.03
C PRO A 122 -7.60 -0.11 -19.29
N ASP A 123 -7.23 -0.76 -18.19
CA ASP A 123 -8.15 -1.54 -17.37
C ASP A 123 -9.19 -0.68 -16.63
N ASN A 124 -8.95 0.62 -16.53
CA ASN A 124 -9.89 1.60 -15.98
C ASN A 124 -10.75 2.29 -17.04
N GLY A 125 -10.81 1.73 -18.25
CA GLY A 125 -11.61 2.27 -19.35
C GLY A 125 -13.05 2.59 -18.92
N ASN A 126 -13.48 3.82 -19.18
CA ASN A 126 -14.80 4.35 -18.85
C ASN A 126 -15.15 4.53 -17.35
N LEU A 127 -14.22 4.31 -16.41
CA LEU A 127 -14.47 4.61 -14.98
C LEU A 127 -14.45 6.11 -14.67
N ASP A 128 -13.91 6.93 -15.55
CA ASP A 128 -14.06 8.39 -15.53
C ASP A 128 -15.54 8.81 -15.55
N LYS A 129 -16.40 8.10 -16.33
CA LYS A 129 -17.85 8.31 -16.37
C LYS A 129 -18.51 7.87 -15.06
N ALA A 130 -18.09 6.75 -14.49
CA ALA A 130 -18.59 6.29 -13.19
C ALA A 130 -18.37 7.36 -12.10
N ARG A 131 -17.17 7.91 -12.01
CA ARG A 131 -16.87 9.01 -11.07
C ARG A 131 -17.70 10.26 -11.35
N ARG A 132 -17.95 10.59 -12.63
CA ARG A 132 -18.76 11.75 -12.98
C ARG A 132 -20.25 11.54 -12.65
N LEU A 133 -20.77 10.32 -12.73
CA LEU A 133 -22.13 9.97 -12.26
C LEU A 133 -22.28 10.20 -10.75
N LEU A 134 -21.24 9.99 -9.96
CA LEU A 134 -21.25 10.27 -8.51
C LEU A 134 -21.15 11.78 -8.16
N TRP A 135 -20.75 12.63 -9.10
CA TRP A 135 -20.51 14.06 -8.82
C TRP A 135 -21.72 14.79 -8.20
N PRO A 136 -22.97 14.62 -8.65
CA PRO A 136 -24.11 15.27 -8.01
C PRO A 136 -24.26 14.94 -6.52
N ILE A 137 -23.98 13.69 -6.15
CA ILE A 137 -23.99 13.23 -4.76
C ILE A 137 -22.81 13.84 -4.00
N LYS A 138 -21.58 13.73 -4.52
CA LYS A 138 -20.42 14.36 -3.91
C LYS A 138 -20.62 15.85 -3.68
N LYS A 139 -21.19 16.55 -4.67
CA LYS A 139 -21.52 17.99 -4.58
C LYS A 139 -22.54 18.28 -3.47
N LYS A 140 -23.56 17.41 -3.32
CA LYS A 140 -24.63 17.57 -2.31
C LYS A 140 -24.08 17.46 -0.88
N TYR A 141 -23.24 16.44 -0.63
CA TYR A 141 -22.72 16.15 0.71
C TYR A 141 -21.39 16.85 1.02
N GLY A 142 -20.70 17.38 0.00
CA GLY A 142 -19.50 18.20 0.16
C GLY A 142 -18.36 17.46 0.89
N ASN A 143 -17.77 18.16 1.86
CA ASN A 143 -16.61 17.63 2.59
C ASN A 143 -16.97 16.62 3.71
N LYS A 144 -18.26 16.35 3.92
CA LYS A 144 -18.71 15.30 4.85
C LYS A 144 -18.49 13.89 4.30
N ILE A 145 -18.24 13.74 3.01
CA ILE A 145 -17.90 12.48 2.35
C ILE A 145 -16.68 12.67 1.46
N SER A 146 -15.65 11.85 1.65
CA SER A 146 -14.51 11.79 0.74
C SER A 146 -14.87 11.10 -0.57
N TRP A 147 -14.10 11.31 -1.62
CA TRP A 147 -14.20 10.50 -2.82
C TRP A 147 -13.84 9.04 -2.56
N ALA A 148 -12.84 8.81 -1.72
CA ALA A 148 -12.42 7.46 -1.34
C ALA A 148 -13.57 6.65 -0.74
N ASP A 149 -14.25 7.20 0.28
CA ASP A 149 -15.40 6.52 0.88
C ASP A 149 -16.60 6.44 -0.07
N LEU A 150 -16.87 7.48 -0.87
CA LEU A 150 -18.01 7.48 -1.80
C LEU A 150 -17.88 6.43 -2.90
N ILE A 151 -16.68 6.24 -3.47
CA ILE A 151 -16.41 5.22 -4.49
C ILE A 151 -16.71 3.83 -3.95
N ILE A 152 -16.25 3.51 -2.75
CA ILE A 152 -16.46 2.19 -2.15
C ILE A 152 -17.90 2.00 -1.70
N LEU A 153 -18.51 3.02 -1.11
CA LEU A 153 -19.93 2.93 -0.72
C LEU A 153 -20.83 2.73 -1.94
N ALA A 154 -20.52 3.36 -3.07
CA ALA A 154 -21.29 3.14 -4.31
C ALA A 154 -21.25 1.68 -4.76
N GLY A 155 -20.10 0.99 -4.63
CA GLY A 155 -19.99 -0.44 -4.90
C GLY A 155 -20.83 -1.30 -3.94
N ASN A 156 -20.83 -0.95 -2.65
CA ASN A 156 -21.70 -1.64 -1.66
C ASN A 156 -23.18 -1.47 -2.00
N ILE A 157 -23.62 -0.24 -2.21
CA ILE A 157 -25.03 0.06 -2.53
C ILE A 157 -25.44 -0.58 -3.86
N ALA A 158 -24.52 -0.68 -4.82
CA ALA A 158 -24.78 -1.39 -6.06
C ALA A 158 -25.13 -2.86 -5.81
N TYR A 159 -24.36 -3.57 -5.02
CA TYR A 159 -24.69 -4.96 -4.63
C TYR A 159 -26.01 -5.04 -3.85
N GLU A 160 -26.21 -4.15 -2.89
CA GLU A 160 -27.45 -4.14 -2.09
C GLU A 160 -28.70 -3.89 -2.96
N SER A 161 -28.59 -3.01 -3.96
CA SER A 161 -29.67 -2.72 -4.90
C SER A 161 -30.01 -3.88 -5.83
N MET A 162 -29.09 -4.82 -6.01
CA MET A 162 -29.27 -6.04 -6.80
C MET A 162 -29.60 -7.28 -5.94
N GLY A 163 -29.72 -7.11 -4.63
CA GLY A 163 -30.24 -8.15 -3.72
C GLY A 163 -29.21 -8.84 -2.84
N LEU A 164 -27.93 -8.48 -2.88
CA LEU A 164 -26.93 -8.99 -1.94
C LEU A 164 -27.03 -8.26 -0.61
N LYS A 165 -27.00 -8.98 0.50
CA LYS A 165 -26.73 -8.41 1.81
C LYS A 165 -25.22 -8.31 2.01
N THR A 166 -24.66 -7.10 1.99
CA THR A 166 -23.25 -6.86 2.25
C THR A 166 -22.88 -7.17 3.71
N TYR A 167 -21.59 -7.39 3.98
CA TYR A 167 -21.11 -7.68 5.34
C TYR A 167 -21.11 -6.44 6.23
N GLY A 168 -20.89 -5.27 5.65
CA GLY A 168 -20.86 -3.98 6.33
C GLY A 168 -20.11 -2.93 5.54
N PHE A 169 -19.91 -1.78 6.18
CA PHE A 169 -19.15 -0.66 5.63
C PHE A 169 -18.58 0.22 6.74
N ALA A 170 -17.38 0.72 6.53
CA ALA A 170 -16.76 1.73 7.38
C ALA A 170 -16.34 2.94 6.57
N PHE A 171 -16.63 4.12 7.10
CA PHE A 171 -16.07 5.39 6.68
C PHE A 171 -14.71 5.62 7.34
N GLY A 172 -13.95 6.60 6.86
CA GLY A 172 -12.68 7.03 7.44
C GLY A 172 -11.51 7.07 6.47
N ARG A 173 -11.75 6.86 5.16
CA ARG A 173 -10.78 7.03 4.09
C ARG A 173 -10.70 8.49 3.72
N GLY A 174 -9.57 9.15 4.02
CA GLY A 174 -9.33 10.55 3.65
C GLY A 174 -8.89 10.69 2.19
N ASP A 175 -9.29 11.76 1.53
CA ASP A 175 -8.83 12.07 0.18
C ASP A 175 -7.40 12.60 0.18
N ILE A 176 -6.60 12.20 -0.81
CA ILE A 176 -5.35 12.88 -1.18
C ILE A 176 -5.60 13.88 -2.31
N TRP A 177 -4.66 14.81 -2.49
CA TRP A 177 -4.76 15.90 -3.46
C TRP A 177 -3.62 15.90 -4.47
N HIS A 178 -2.81 14.84 -4.44
CA HIS A 178 -1.69 14.62 -5.35
C HIS A 178 -1.56 13.11 -5.66
N PRO A 179 -1.19 12.72 -6.89
CA PRO A 179 -0.97 11.30 -7.23
C PRO A 179 0.06 10.64 -6.31
N GLU A 180 -0.19 9.40 -5.94
CA GLU A 180 0.78 8.57 -5.22
C GLU A 180 1.78 7.99 -6.21
N LYS A 181 3.00 8.54 -6.20
CA LYS A 181 4.09 8.11 -7.10
C LYS A 181 4.57 6.68 -6.82
N ASP A 182 4.42 6.23 -5.59
CA ASP A 182 4.80 4.91 -5.12
C ASP A 182 3.81 3.80 -5.50
N THR A 183 2.69 4.13 -6.11
CA THR A 183 1.78 3.18 -6.75
C THR A 183 2.04 3.02 -8.26
N TYR A 184 2.92 3.82 -8.85
CA TYR A 184 3.33 3.70 -10.24
C TYR A 184 4.56 2.80 -10.38
N TRP A 185 4.47 1.79 -11.24
CA TRP A 185 5.46 0.73 -11.35
C TRP A 185 6.20 0.68 -12.68
N GLY A 186 6.11 1.71 -13.48
CA GLY A 186 6.77 1.79 -14.75
C GLY A 186 5.84 1.70 -15.97
N SER A 187 6.42 1.42 -17.12
CA SER A 187 5.73 1.45 -18.40
C SER A 187 4.77 0.28 -18.58
N GLU A 188 3.56 0.54 -19.06
CA GLU A 188 2.59 -0.49 -19.44
C GLU A 188 3.15 -1.50 -20.43
N LYS A 189 4.02 -1.07 -21.33
CA LYS A 189 4.66 -1.98 -22.31
C LYS A 189 5.51 -3.07 -21.66
N GLU A 190 6.16 -2.74 -20.54
CA GLU A 190 6.94 -3.70 -19.76
C GLU A 190 6.03 -4.66 -19.01
N TRP A 191 4.86 -4.20 -18.61
CA TRP A 191 3.92 -4.92 -17.78
C TRP A 191 3.02 -5.87 -18.56
N LEU A 192 2.62 -5.45 -19.75
CA LEU A 192 1.80 -6.22 -20.68
C LEU A 192 2.65 -7.04 -21.66
N ALA A 193 3.96 -6.96 -21.57
CA ALA A 193 4.85 -7.68 -22.47
C ALA A 193 4.67 -9.20 -22.33
N PRO A 194 4.74 -9.95 -23.45
CA PRO A 194 4.65 -11.40 -23.42
C PRO A 194 5.74 -12.03 -22.56
N SER A 195 5.45 -13.17 -21.95
CA SER A 195 6.41 -13.97 -21.17
C SER A 195 7.63 -14.30 -22.00
N GLY A 196 8.82 -14.19 -21.38
CA GLY A 196 10.09 -14.53 -22.01
C GLY A 196 10.64 -13.47 -22.98
N SER A 197 10.01 -12.31 -23.09
CA SER A 197 10.59 -11.15 -23.77
C SER A 197 11.67 -10.52 -22.89
N GLU A 198 12.77 -10.05 -23.50
CA GLU A 198 13.83 -9.36 -22.78
C GLU A 198 13.31 -8.09 -22.12
N GLY A 199 13.67 -7.87 -20.84
CA GLY A 199 13.23 -6.69 -20.08
C GLY A 199 11.80 -6.77 -19.55
N THR A 200 11.18 -7.95 -19.56
CA THR A 200 9.86 -8.14 -18.94
C THR A 200 10.00 -8.38 -17.45
N ARG A 201 8.91 -8.12 -16.71
CA ARG A 201 8.80 -8.36 -15.25
C ARG A 201 8.57 -9.83 -14.88
N TYR A 202 8.52 -10.72 -15.84
CA TYR A 202 8.41 -12.14 -15.60
C TYR A 202 9.78 -12.81 -15.64
N SER A 203 10.07 -13.67 -14.68
CA SER A 203 11.24 -14.54 -14.66
C SER A 203 10.81 -16.02 -14.72
N GLY A 204 11.66 -16.89 -15.22
CA GLY A 204 11.42 -18.32 -15.24
C GLY A 204 10.09 -18.71 -15.91
N GLU A 205 9.26 -19.46 -15.20
CA GLU A 205 7.93 -19.89 -15.63
C GLU A 205 6.83 -18.89 -15.27
N ARG A 206 7.02 -17.59 -15.50
CA ARG A 206 6.10 -16.49 -15.22
C ARG A 206 6.04 -16.09 -13.74
N ASP A 207 7.12 -16.22 -13.02
CA ASP A 207 7.20 -15.63 -11.68
C ASP A 207 7.32 -14.11 -11.80
N LEU A 208 6.34 -13.39 -11.23
CA LEU A 208 6.34 -11.93 -11.19
C LEU A 208 7.35 -11.43 -10.17
N GLU A 209 8.15 -10.45 -10.57
CA GLU A 209 9.12 -9.84 -9.69
C GLU A 209 8.44 -9.19 -8.47
N ASN A 210 8.97 -9.45 -7.29
CA ASN A 210 8.50 -8.85 -6.05
C ASN A 210 9.33 -7.58 -5.77
N PRO A 211 8.76 -6.44 -5.36
CA PRO A 211 7.37 -6.18 -4.95
C PRO A 211 6.45 -5.70 -6.08
N LEU A 212 6.92 -5.67 -7.31
CA LEU A 212 6.22 -5.08 -8.46
C LEU A 212 4.99 -5.85 -8.94
N ALA A 213 4.42 -6.63 -8.10
CA ALA A 213 3.49 -7.63 -8.55
C ALA A 213 2.04 -7.22 -8.61
N ALA A 214 1.63 -6.28 -7.81
CA ALA A 214 0.23 -5.83 -7.80
C ALA A 214 0.05 -4.61 -8.70
N VAL A 215 0.36 -4.79 -9.90
CA VAL A 215 0.55 -3.77 -10.84
C VAL A 215 -0.72 -3.37 -11.47
N MET A 216 -0.77 -2.12 -11.79
CA MET A 216 -1.80 -1.51 -12.61
C MET A 216 -3.20 -1.98 -12.24
N MET A 217 -3.39 -2.70 -11.21
CA MET A 217 -4.61 -3.29 -10.70
C MET A 217 -4.63 -4.80 -10.73
N GLY A 218 -5.48 -5.34 -9.87
CA GLY A 218 -5.69 -6.75 -9.71
C GLY A 218 -6.10 -7.51 -10.95
N LEU A 219 -6.53 -6.89 -12.00
CA LEU A 219 -7.05 -7.57 -13.17
C LEU A 219 -6.09 -7.59 -14.35
N ILE A 220 -5.21 -6.62 -14.46
CA ILE A 220 -4.45 -6.42 -15.69
C ILE A 220 -3.38 -7.47 -15.94
N TYR A 221 -2.90 -8.13 -14.92
CA TYR A 221 -1.98 -9.25 -15.05
C TYR A 221 -2.69 -10.60 -15.11
N VAL A 222 -4.00 -10.58 -14.94
CA VAL A 222 -4.86 -11.65 -15.37
C VAL A 222 -5.46 -11.21 -16.70
N ASN A 223 -4.74 -11.43 -17.78
CA ASN A 223 -5.23 -11.09 -19.10
C ASN A 223 -6.55 -11.85 -19.35
N PRO A 224 -7.67 -11.17 -19.55
CA PRO A 224 -8.97 -11.84 -19.72
C PRO A 224 -9.04 -12.72 -20.97
N GLU A 225 -8.13 -12.51 -21.92
CA GLU A 225 -7.97 -13.35 -23.12
C GLU A 225 -7.11 -14.59 -22.89
N GLY A 226 -6.55 -14.76 -21.70
CA GLY A 226 -5.58 -15.79 -21.37
C GLY A 226 -4.14 -15.31 -21.40
N VAL A 227 -3.23 -16.18 -21.01
CA VAL A 227 -1.79 -15.88 -20.91
C VAL A 227 -1.24 -15.50 -22.28
N ASP A 228 -0.58 -14.34 -22.36
CA ASP A 228 -0.04 -13.76 -23.59
C ASP A 228 -1.12 -13.54 -24.68
N GLY A 229 -2.38 -13.29 -24.28
CA GLY A 229 -3.50 -13.09 -25.21
C GLY A 229 -3.96 -14.36 -25.92
N LYS A 230 -3.75 -15.52 -25.30
CA LYS A 230 -4.17 -16.83 -25.82
C LYS A 230 -4.92 -17.61 -24.76
N PRO A 231 -6.10 -18.16 -25.07
CA PRO A 231 -6.86 -18.95 -24.13
C PRO A 231 -6.05 -20.16 -23.58
N ASP A 232 -5.77 -20.13 -22.28
CA ASP A 232 -5.14 -21.23 -21.53
C ASP A 232 -5.56 -21.16 -20.05
N PRO A 233 -6.76 -21.67 -19.72
CA PRO A 233 -7.33 -21.54 -18.37
C PRO A 233 -6.45 -22.06 -17.24
N LEU A 234 -5.62 -23.08 -17.46
CA LEU A 234 -4.75 -23.64 -16.41
C LEU A 234 -3.56 -22.72 -16.12
N LYS A 235 -2.98 -22.09 -17.13
CA LYS A 235 -1.97 -21.04 -16.91
C LYS A 235 -2.58 -19.81 -16.31
N THR A 236 -3.74 -19.41 -16.76
CA THR A 236 -4.50 -18.28 -16.18
C THR A 236 -4.85 -18.53 -14.72
N ALA A 237 -5.17 -19.78 -14.32
CA ALA A 237 -5.38 -20.13 -12.91
C ALA A 237 -4.15 -19.84 -12.04
N HIS A 238 -2.94 -20.09 -12.55
CA HIS A 238 -1.71 -19.72 -11.85
C HIS A 238 -1.59 -18.21 -11.68
N ASP A 239 -1.77 -17.43 -12.74
CA ASP A 239 -1.71 -15.96 -12.69
C ASP A 239 -2.75 -15.38 -11.74
N VAL A 240 -4.00 -15.89 -11.75
CA VAL A 240 -5.07 -15.50 -10.84
C VAL A 240 -4.65 -15.75 -9.38
N ARG A 241 -4.15 -16.96 -9.08
CA ARG A 241 -3.75 -17.33 -7.72
C ARG A 241 -2.62 -16.45 -7.18
N VAL A 242 -1.58 -16.24 -7.97
CA VAL A 242 -0.44 -15.38 -7.61
C VAL A 242 -0.89 -13.94 -7.35
N THR A 243 -1.69 -13.41 -8.24
CA THR A 243 -2.23 -12.06 -8.20
C THR A 243 -3.08 -11.80 -6.97
N PHE A 244 -4.07 -12.66 -6.74
CA PHE A 244 -4.98 -12.48 -5.61
C PHE A 244 -4.28 -12.73 -4.27
N ALA A 245 -3.30 -13.63 -4.21
CA ALA A 245 -2.45 -13.79 -3.03
C ALA A 245 -1.70 -12.51 -2.67
N ARG A 246 -1.27 -11.74 -3.67
CA ARG A 246 -0.63 -10.42 -3.47
C ARG A 246 -1.58 -9.32 -3.00
N MET A 247 -2.88 -9.49 -3.23
CA MET A 247 -3.95 -8.71 -2.60
C MET A 247 -4.40 -9.31 -1.26
N ALA A 248 -3.68 -10.34 -0.76
CA ALA A 248 -3.96 -11.07 0.47
C ALA A 248 -5.24 -11.91 0.45
N MET A 249 -5.65 -12.40 -0.71
CA MET A 249 -6.80 -13.28 -0.88
C MET A 249 -6.34 -14.74 -1.02
N ASN A 250 -6.99 -15.65 -0.32
CA ASN A 250 -6.81 -17.07 -0.51
C ASN A 250 -7.68 -17.58 -1.70
N ASP A 251 -7.56 -18.87 -2.05
CA ASP A 251 -8.28 -19.45 -3.19
C ASP A 251 -9.82 -19.36 -3.05
N GLU A 252 -10.34 -19.48 -1.84
CA GLU A 252 -11.78 -19.38 -1.59
C GLU A 252 -12.29 -17.95 -1.74
N GLU A 253 -11.58 -16.97 -1.17
CA GLU A 253 -11.85 -15.54 -1.34
C GLU A 253 -11.72 -15.15 -2.81
N THR A 254 -10.71 -15.66 -3.51
CA THR A 254 -10.46 -15.42 -4.94
C THR A 254 -11.61 -15.92 -5.81
N ALA A 255 -12.03 -17.17 -5.62
CA ALA A 255 -13.15 -17.75 -6.35
C ALA A 255 -14.47 -17.02 -6.04
N ALA A 256 -14.68 -16.65 -4.77
CA ALA A 256 -15.87 -15.89 -4.38
C ALA A 256 -15.90 -14.51 -5.05
N LEU A 257 -14.77 -13.78 -5.03
CA LEU A 257 -14.66 -12.46 -5.62
C LEU A 257 -14.83 -12.50 -7.14
N THR A 258 -14.22 -13.46 -7.83
CA THR A 258 -14.38 -13.64 -9.28
C THR A 258 -15.84 -13.91 -9.63
N ALA A 259 -16.44 -14.90 -8.99
CA ALA A 259 -17.85 -15.26 -9.25
C ALA A 259 -18.82 -14.14 -8.90
N GLY A 260 -18.63 -13.48 -7.75
CA GLY A 260 -19.51 -12.41 -7.31
C GLY A 260 -19.39 -11.14 -8.15
N GLY A 261 -18.19 -10.83 -8.65
CA GLY A 261 -17.96 -9.74 -9.60
C GLY A 261 -18.66 -9.99 -10.94
N HIS A 262 -18.58 -11.23 -11.43
CA HIS A 262 -19.12 -11.64 -12.72
C HIS A 262 -20.60 -12.12 -12.65
N THR A 263 -21.19 -12.18 -11.46
CA THR A 263 -22.64 -12.43 -11.32
C THR A 263 -23.46 -11.29 -11.95
N VAL A 264 -22.92 -10.07 -12.01
CA VAL A 264 -23.63 -8.87 -12.44
C VAL A 264 -22.83 -8.09 -13.50
N GLY A 265 -23.55 -7.26 -14.29
CA GLY A 265 -22.95 -6.42 -15.32
C GLY A 265 -22.56 -7.15 -16.60
N LYS A 266 -21.79 -6.49 -17.43
CA LYS A 266 -21.25 -7.02 -18.70
C LYS A 266 -19.90 -6.38 -19.02
N ALA A 267 -19.14 -7.04 -19.91
CA ALA A 267 -18.03 -6.45 -20.62
C ALA A 267 -18.51 -5.76 -21.92
N HIS A 268 -17.75 -4.77 -22.40
CA HIS A 268 -18.04 -3.98 -23.59
C HIS A 268 -16.93 -4.17 -24.63
N GLY A 269 -17.24 -4.73 -25.75
CA GLY A 269 -16.34 -5.04 -26.85
C GLY A 269 -17.06 -5.19 -28.17
N ASN A 270 -18.22 -4.55 -28.33
CA ASN A 270 -18.97 -4.56 -29.58
C ASN A 270 -18.54 -3.44 -30.52
N GLY A 271 -18.05 -2.30 -30.00
CA GLY A 271 -17.50 -1.22 -30.81
C GLY A 271 -16.14 -1.55 -31.43
N ASP A 272 -15.72 -0.75 -32.42
CA ASP A 272 -14.42 -0.88 -33.06
C ASP A 272 -13.30 -0.26 -32.21
N PRO A 273 -12.37 -1.05 -31.65
CA PRO A 273 -11.28 -0.52 -30.80
C PRO A 273 -10.38 0.48 -31.52
N ALA A 274 -10.26 0.41 -32.85
CA ALA A 274 -9.44 1.32 -33.65
C ALA A 274 -9.97 2.75 -33.67
N GLN A 275 -11.23 2.94 -33.23
CA GLN A 275 -11.90 4.23 -33.21
C GLN A 275 -11.91 4.86 -31.80
N LEU A 276 -11.39 4.20 -30.78
CA LEU A 276 -11.27 4.76 -29.46
C LEU A 276 -10.36 6.00 -29.45
N GLY A 277 -10.78 7.02 -28.72
CA GLY A 277 -9.94 8.16 -28.37
C GLY A 277 -8.91 7.81 -27.31
N PRO A 278 -8.04 8.77 -26.96
CA PRO A 278 -7.07 8.58 -25.91
C PRO A 278 -7.74 8.45 -24.52
N GLU A 279 -6.95 7.98 -23.57
CA GLU A 279 -7.28 7.95 -22.16
C GLU A 279 -7.53 9.37 -21.59
N PRO A 280 -8.13 9.53 -20.38
CA PRO A 280 -8.48 10.84 -19.82
C PRO A 280 -7.36 11.88 -19.78
N GLU A 281 -6.14 11.47 -19.40
CA GLU A 281 -4.99 12.38 -19.32
C GLU A 281 -4.40 12.74 -20.71
N GLY A 282 -4.62 11.91 -21.70
CA GLY A 282 -4.23 12.14 -23.08
C GLY A 282 -5.33 12.78 -23.95
N ALA A 283 -6.54 12.94 -23.40
CA ALA A 283 -7.69 13.47 -24.14
C ALA A 283 -7.56 14.98 -24.38
N PRO A 284 -8.18 15.53 -25.46
CA PRO A 284 -8.25 16.96 -25.70
C PRO A 284 -8.90 17.71 -24.54
N ILE A 285 -8.49 18.96 -24.34
CA ILE A 285 -8.96 19.78 -23.23
C ILE A 285 -10.48 20.02 -23.23
N GLU A 286 -11.10 20.04 -24.40
CA GLU A 286 -12.56 20.16 -24.57
C GLU A 286 -13.33 18.94 -24.06
N ASP A 287 -12.70 17.78 -23.96
CA ASP A 287 -13.32 16.57 -23.42
C ASP A 287 -13.40 16.58 -21.89
N GLN A 288 -12.79 17.56 -21.23
CA GLN A 288 -12.93 17.86 -19.80
C GLN A 288 -12.67 16.68 -18.87
N GLY A 289 -11.65 15.86 -19.19
CA GLY A 289 -11.22 14.70 -18.43
C GLY A 289 -12.02 13.44 -18.73
N PHE A 290 -12.83 13.42 -19.78
CA PHE A 290 -13.37 12.18 -20.33
C PHE A 290 -12.41 11.59 -21.37
N GLY A 291 -12.08 10.33 -21.21
CA GLY A 291 -11.27 9.58 -22.16
C GLY A 291 -12.07 8.52 -22.94
N TRP A 292 -11.37 7.81 -23.80
CA TRP A 292 -11.87 6.67 -24.59
C TRP A 292 -13.10 6.98 -25.44
N LEU A 293 -13.26 8.24 -25.83
CA LEU A 293 -14.38 8.63 -26.68
C LEU A 293 -14.16 8.10 -28.11
N ASN A 294 -15.18 7.41 -28.64
CA ASN A 294 -15.16 6.95 -30.04
C ASN A 294 -15.43 8.15 -30.97
N LYS A 295 -14.55 8.39 -31.93
CA LYS A 295 -14.63 9.56 -32.81
C LYS A 295 -15.69 9.45 -33.91
N THR A 296 -16.20 8.25 -34.17
CA THR A 296 -17.10 8.00 -35.32
C THR A 296 -18.48 7.50 -34.90
N SER A 297 -18.69 7.23 -33.62
CA SER A 297 -19.95 6.75 -33.05
C SER A 297 -20.33 7.53 -31.79
N ARG A 298 -21.38 7.09 -31.12
CA ARG A 298 -21.87 7.74 -29.87
C ARG A 298 -20.93 7.57 -28.66
N SER A 299 -19.95 6.64 -28.72
CA SER A 299 -19.07 6.24 -27.62
C SER A 299 -19.75 5.67 -26.37
N ILE A 300 -21.03 5.35 -26.44
CA ILE A 300 -21.89 4.88 -25.33
C ILE A 300 -22.63 3.61 -25.75
N GLY A 301 -23.12 2.86 -24.78
CA GLY A 301 -23.89 1.64 -25.01
C GLY A 301 -23.11 0.62 -25.84
N HIS A 302 -23.68 0.13 -26.93
CA HIS A 302 -23.02 -0.81 -27.82
C HIS A 302 -21.73 -0.29 -28.47
N ASP A 303 -21.57 1.01 -28.57
CA ASP A 303 -20.35 1.61 -29.15
C ASP A 303 -19.24 1.82 -28.12
N ALA A 304 -19.51 1.63 -26.83
CA ALA A 304 -18.48 1.68 -25.79
C ALA A 304 -17.57 0.45 -25.89
N VAL A 305 -16.27 0.67 -25.65
CA VAL A 305 -15.28 -0.41 -25.57
C VAL A 305 -14.48 -0.27 -24.28
N THR A 306 -14.28 -1.39 -23.57
CA THR A 306 -13.41 -1.48 -22.39
C THR A 306 -12.30 -2.49 -22.67
N SER A 307 -12.47 -3.76 -22.26
CA SER A 307 -11.48 -4.83 -22.45
C SER A 307 -11.49 -5.42 -23.86
N GLY A 308 -12.49 -5.12 -24.68
CA GLY A 308 -12.71 -5.76 -25.97
C GLY A 308 -13.49 -7.06 -25.92
N LEU A 309 -13.70 -7.68 -24.75
CA LEU A 309 -14.66 -8.78 -24.60
C LEU A 309 -16.07 -8.20 -24.62
N GLU A 310 -17.03 -8.99 -25.13
CA GLU A 310 -18.43 -8.56 -25.24
C GLU A 310 -19.39 -9.58 -24.61
N GLY A 311 -20.26 -9.12 -23.75
CA GLY A 311 -21.36 -9.89 -23.19
C GLY A 311 -21.45 -9.89 -21.68
N ALA A 312 -22.54 -10.45 -21.17
CA ALA A 312 -22.78 -10.73 -19.76
C ALA A 312 -22.40 -12.17 -19.43
N TRP A 313 -22.14 -12.44 -18.16
CA TRP A 313 -21.80 -13.78 -17.66
C TRP A 313 -23.03 -14.60 -17.27
N THR A 314 -24.16 -13.93 -17.01
CA THR A 314 -25.37 -14.55 -16.45
C THR A 314 -26.61 -14.15 -17.23
N THR A 315 -27.68 -14.89 -17.03
CA THR A 315 -29.01 -14.59 -17.62
C THR A 315 -29.62 -13.30 -17.05
N ASN A 316 -29.31 -12.99 -15.76
CA ASN A 316 -29.89 -11.86 -15.02
C ASN A 316 -28.80 -10.88 -14.53
N PRO A 317 -28.16 -10.07 -15.40
CA PRO A 317 -26.98 -9.30 -15.05
C PRO A 317 -27.18 -8.14 -14.05
N THR A 318 -28.42 -7.88 -13.65
CA THR A 318 -28.78 -6.84 -12.66
C THR A 318 -29.33 -7.42 -11.36
N GLN A 319 -29.16 -8.73 -11.14
CA GLN A 319 -29.67 -9.42 -9.97
C GLN A 319 -28.56 -10.28 -9.33
N TRP A 320 -28.44 -10.23 -8.03
CA TRP A 320 -27.61 -11.16 -7.28
C TRP A 320 -28.32 -12.51 -7.15
N ASP A 321 -27.80 -13.50 -7.82
CA ASP A 321 -28.31 -14.88 -7.78
C ASP A 321 -27.14 -15.89 -7.97
N ASN A 322 -27.46 -17.16 -8.15
CA ASN A 322 -26.45 -18.22 -8.37
C ASN A 322 -26.21 -18.51 -9.86
N GLY A 323 -26.73 -17.70 -10.75
CA GLY A 323 -26.72 -17.90 -12.21
C GLY A 323 -25.31 -17.98 -12.82
N TYR A 324 -24.30 -17.37 -12.17
CA TYR A 324 -22.92 -17.50 -12.61
C TYR A 324 -22.45 -18.96 -12.60
N PHE A 325 -22.69 -19.69 -11.51
CA PHE A 325 -22.28 -21.09 -11.40
C PHE A 325 -23.11 -22.00 -12.29
N ASP A 326 -24.41 -21.72 -12.43
CA ASP A 326 -25.29 -22.46 -13.31
C ASP A 326 -24.78 -22.34 -14.77
N MET A 327 -24.42 -21.14 -15.18
CA MET A 327 -23.85 -20.90 -16.51
C MET A 327 -22.48 -21.55 -16.66
N LEU A 328 -21.54 -21.30 -15.76
CA LEU A 328 -20.17 -21.79 -15.82
C LEU A 328 -20.10 -23.33 -15.86
N LEU A 329 -20.80 -23.99 -14.93
CA LEU A 329 -20.62 -25.42 -14.66
C LEU A 329 -21.49 -26.33 -15.54
N ASN A 330 -22.67 -25.89 -15.97
CA ASN A 330 -23.64 -26.74 -16.66
C ASN A 330 -23.50 -26.75 -18.19
N HIS A 331 -22.71 -25.83 -18.77
CA HIS A 331 -22.46 -25.75 -20.21
C HIS A 331 -21.06 -26.21 -20.59
N GLU A 332 -20.92 -26.71 -21.82
CA GLU A 332 -19.63 -26.83 -22.49
C GLU A 332 -19.26 -25.54 -23.20
N TRP A 333 -17.98 -25.21 -23.23
CA TRP A 333 -17.50 -23.91 -23.70
C TRP A 333 -16.52 -24.06 -24.87
N LYS A 334 -16.54 -23.08 -25.76
CA LYS A 334 -15.57 -22.94 -26.87
C LYS A 334 -15.00 -21.53 -26.88
N SER A 335 -13.70 -21.41 -27.19
CA SER A 335 -13.09 -20.10 -27.40
C SER A 335 -13.51 -19.50 -28.74
N VAL A 336 -13.84 -18.23 -28.74
CA VAL A 336 -14.27 -17.45 -29.90
C VAL A 336 -13.65 -16.06 -29.88
N LYS A 337 -13.78 -15.30 -30.96
CA LYS A 337 -13.46 -13.88 -30.98
C LYS A 337 -14.73 -13.05 -30.78
N SER A 338 -14.62 -12.03 -29.89
CA SER A 338 -15.62 -10.98 -29.77
C SER A 338 -15.70 -10.11 -31.03
N PRO A 339 -16.70 -9.25 -31.19
CA PRO A 339 -16.76 -8.27 -32.28
C PRO A 339 -15.53 -7.36 -32.36
N ALA A 340 -14.96 -6.96 -31.19
CA ALA A 340 -13.72 -6.19 -31.10
C ALA A 340 -12.44 -7.01 -31.36
N GLY A 341 -12.56 -8.31 -31.53
CA GLY A 341 -11.44 -9.20 -31.86
C GLY A 341 -10.72 -9.83 -30.66
N ALA A 342 -11.18 -9.61 -29.43
CA ALA A 342 -10.63 -10.22 -28.22
C ALA A 342 -11.09 -11.68 -28.06
N TRP A 343 -10.26 -12.52 -27.45
CA TRP A 343 -10.63 -13.90 -27.15
C TRP A 343 -11.56 -13.94 -25.94
N GLN A 344 -12.65 -14.71 -26.07
CA GLN A 344 -13.61 -15.02 -25.02
C GLN A 344 -14.14 -16.44 -25.18
N TRP A 345 -14.92 -16.90 -24.21
CA TRP A 345 -15.55 -18.21 -24.27
C TRP A 345 -17.06 -18.07 -24.38
N GLU A 346 -17.68 -18.87 -25.25
CA GLU A 346 -19.13 -18.95 -25.43
C GLU A 346 -19.63 -20.36 -25.20
N PRO A 347 -20.85 -20.56 -24.64
CA PRO A 347 -21.43 -21.88 -24.47
C PRO A 347 -21.75 -22.53 -25.84
N VAL A 348 -21.55 -23.84 -25.92
CA VAL A 348 -21.76 -24.60 -27.18
C VAL A 348 -23.25 -24.81 -27.41
N ASP A 349 -23.96 -25.26 -26.38
CA ASP A 349 -25.37 -25.62 -26.43
C ASP A 349 -26.15 -24.87 -25.36
N ILE A 350 -26.62 -23.67 -25.68
CA ILE A 350 -27.42 -22.85 -24.78
C ILE A 350 -28.83 -22.64 -25.36
N LYS A 351 -29.82 -22.74 -24.51
CA LYS A 351 -31.21 -22.45 -24.92
C LYS A 351 -31.48 -20.95 -24.90
N GLN A 352 -32.39 -20.51 -25.75
CA GLN A 352 -32.72 -19.09 -25.86
C GLN A 352 -33.16 -18.46 -24.54
N GLU A 353 -33.92 -19.19 -23.71
CA GLU A 353 -34.34 -18.71 -22.39
C GLU A 353 -33.22 -18.51 -21.36
N GLU A 354 -32.12 -19.19 -21.55
CA GLU A 354 -30.92 -19.07 -20.68
C GLU A 354 -30.04 -17.87 -21.07
N MET A 355 -30.20 -17.36 -22.30
CA MET A 355 -29.43 -16.19 -22.77
C MET A 355 -29.90 -14.90 -22.10
N PRO A 356 -29.01 -13.97 -21.72
CA PRO A 356 -29.40 -12.64 -21.24
C PRO A 356 -30.11 -11.84 -22.34
N VAL A 357 -31.01 -10.96 -21.92
CA VAL A 357 -31.55 -9.92 -22.83
C VAL A 357 -30.44 -8.96 -23.20
N ASP A 358 -30.51 -8.39 -24.41
CA ASP A 358 -29.60 -7.33 -24.81
C ASP A 358 -29.73 -6.09 -23.93
N ALA A 359 -28.62 -5.42 -23.62
CA ALA A 359 -28.60 -4.30 -22.68
C ALA A 359 -29.35 -3.05 -23.17
N GLU A 360 -29.44 -2.86 -24.50
CA GLU A 360 -30.13 -1.72 -25.13
C GLU A 360 -31.45 -2.11 -25.80
N ASP A 361 -31.58 -3.36 -26.26
CA ASP A 361 -32.76 -3.83 -26.98
C ASP A 361 -33.40 -5.03 -26.28
N PRO A 362 -34.38 -4.80 -25.37
CA PRO A 362 -34.99 -5.87 -24.60
C PRO A 362 -35.76 -6.90 -25.44
N SER A 363 -35.97 -6.65 -26.73
CA SER A 363 -36.58 -7.62 -27.65
C SER A 363 -35.61 -8.72 -28.13
N LYS A 364 -34.30 -8.54 -27.91
CA LYS A 364 -33.24 -9.45 -28.33
C LYS A 364 -32.64 -10.20 -27.15
N ARG A 365 -32.12 -11.37 -27.45
CA ARG A 365 -31.29 -12.14 -26.57
C ARG A 365 -29.90 -12.25 -27.17
N VAL A 366 -28.87 -12.17 -26.32
CA VAL A 366 -27.47 -12.18 -26.74
C VAL A 366 -26.72 -13.32 -26.09
N MET A 367 -25.61 -13.74 -26.71
CA MET A 367 -24.80 -14.82 -26.19
C MET A 367 -24.13 -14.39 -24.88
N PRO A 368 -24.23 -15.17 -23.80
CA PRO A 368 -23.40 -14.94 -22.62
C PRO A 368 -21.93 -15.33 -22.90
N MET A 369 -21.02 -14.83 -22.09
CA MET A 369 -19.59 -15.12 -22.27
C MET A 369 -18.91 -15.44 -20.93
N MET A 370 -17.75 -16.10 -21.03
CA MET A 370 -16.80 -16.26 -19.94
C MET A 370 -15.44 -15.75 -20.40
N THR A 371 -14.67 -15.20 -19.44
CA THR A 371 -13.25 -14.89 -19.63
C THR A 371 -12.41 -16.15 -19.44
N ASP A 372 -11.11 -16.08 -19.76
CA ASP A 372 -10.20 -17.17 -19.47
C ASP A 372 -10.03 -17.43 -17.97
N ALA A 373 -10.16 -16.36 -17.16
CA ALA A 373 -10.17 -16.47 -15.69
C ALA A 373 -11.40 -17.20 -15.15
N ASP A 374 -12.59 -17.02 -15.75
CA ASP A 374 -13.77 -17.80 -15.39
C ASP A 374 -13.60 -19.27 -15.74
N MET A 375 -13.02 -19.54 -16.89
CA MET A 375 -12.72 -20.91 -17.28
C MET A 375 -11.68 -21.54 -16.36
N ALA A 376 -10.75 -20.76 -15.81
CA ALA A 376 -9.84 -21.23 -14.77
C ALA A 376 -10.61 -21.70 -13.52
N MET A 377 -11.69 -21.02 -13.11
CA MET A 377 -12.55 -21.42 -11.99
C MET A 377 -13.26 -22.75 -12.24
N LYS A 378 -13.50 -23.13 -13.53
CA LYS A 378 -14.07 -24.41 -13.93
C LYS A 378 -13.02 -25.50 -14.08
N MET A 379 -11.83 -25.17 -14.61
CA MET A 379 -10.87 -26.16 -15.10
C MET A 379 -9.74 -26.48 -14.10
N ASP A 380 -9.32 -25.51 -13.26
CA ASP A 380 -8.35 -25.78 -12.19
C ASP A 380 -8.99 -26.65 -11.12
N PRO A 381 -8.36 -27.78 -10.71
CA PRO A 381 -8.98 -28.73 -9.78
C PRO A 381 -9.33 -28.15 -8.40
N GLU A 382 -8.53 -27.21 -7.89
CA GLU A 382 -8.77 -26.60 -6.57
C GLU A 382 -9.88 -25.56 -6.65
N TYR A 383 -9.84 -24.66 -7.63
CA TYR A 383 -10.93 -23.70 -7.85
C TYR A 383 -12.26 -24.42 -8.17
N ARG A 384 -12.24 -25.50 -8.93
CA ARG A 384 -13.45 -26.26 -9.25
C ARG A 384 -14.15 -26.82 -8.00
N LYS A 385 -13.41 -27.33 -7.04
CA LYS A 385 -13.99 -27.81 -5.76
C LYS A 385 -14.72 -26.69 -5.04
N ILE A 386 -14.14 -25.50 -5.06
CA ILE A 386 -14.72 -24.30 -4.42
C ILE A 386 -16.00 -23.87 -5.17
N THR A 387 -15.93 -23.73 -6.49
CA THR A 387 -17.08 -23.30 -7.31
C THR A 387 -18.22 -24.31 -7.27
N GLU A 388 -17.95 -25.62 -7.27
CA GLU A 388 -18.99 -26.64 -7.09
C GLU A 388 -19.64 -26.59 -5.70
N ARG A 389 -18.89 -26.20 -4.64
CA ARG A 389 -19.46 -25.99 -3.30
C ARG A 389 -20.36 -24.76 -3.30
N PHE A 390 -19.92 -23.65 -3.88
CA PHE A 390 -20.72 -22.42 -4.00
C PHE A 390 -21.98 -22.62 -4.83
N ALA A 391 -21.91 -23.39 -5.92
CA ALA A 391 -23.07 -23.76 -6.72
C ALA A 391 -24.13 -24.52 -5.92
N LYS A 392 -23.72 -25.38 -5.00
CA LYS A 392 -24.60 -26.21 -4.15
C LYS A 392 -25.15 -25.46 -2.94
N ASP A 393 -24.46 -24.42 -2.48
CA ASP A 393 -24.83 -23.64 -1.29
C ASP A 393 -24.74 -22.12 -1.59
N PRO A 394 -25.79 -21.55 -2.19
CA PRO A 394 -25.86 -20.12 -2.52
C PRO A 394 -25.75 -19.20 -1.30
N GLU A 395 -26.22 -19.65 -0.13
CA GLU A 395 -26.11 -18.86 1.10
C GLU A 395 -24.66 -18.79 1.58
N TYR A 396 -23.95 -19.90 1.53
CA TYR A 396 -22.52 -19.95 1.85
C TYR A 396 -21.70 -19.08 0.88
N PHE A 397 -22.00 -19.17 -0.43
CA PHE A 397 -21.39 -18.29 -1.44
C PHE A 397 -21.59 -16.82 -1.11
N SER A 398 -22.84 -16.40 -0.89
CA SER A 398 -23.20 -15.00 -0.59
C SER A 398 -22.48 -14.49 0.67
N LYS A 399 -22.38 -15.28 1.71
CA LYS A 399 -21.66 -14.95 2.95
C LYS A 399 -20.16 -14.85 2.72
N THR A 400 -19.57 -15.79 1.99
CA THR A 400 -18.14 -15.81 1.67
C THR A 400 -17.78 -14.60 0.81
N PHE A 401 -18.57 -14.32 -0.22
CA PHE A 401 -18.39 -13.15 -1.07
C PHE A 401 -18.48 -11.85 -0.26
N ALA A 402 -19.51 -11.68 0.55
CA ALA A 402 -19.72 -10.46 1.34
C ALA A 402 -18.52 -10.17 2.28
N ARG A 403 -17.94 -11.21 2.90
CA ARG A 403 -16.74 -11.10 3.74
C ARG A 403 -15.48 -10.80 2.91
N ALA A 404 -15.31 -11.45 1.77
CA ALA A 404 -14.17 -11.21 0.87
C ALA A 404 -14.23 -9.81 0.26
N TRP A 405 -15.42 -9.33 -0.13
CA TRP A 405 -15.64 -7.96 -0.60
C TRP A 405 -15.34 -6.93 0.49
N PHE A 406 -15.76 -7.17 1.72
CA PHE A 406 -15.42 -6.30 2.85
C PHE A 406 -13.91 -6.26 3.08
N LYS A 407 -13.23 -7.41 3.07
CA LYS A 407 -11.77 -7.48 3.18
C LYS A 407 -11.09 -6.71 2.05
N LEU A 408 -11.47 -6.94 0.78
CA LEU A 408 -10.93 -6.26 -0.38
C LEU A 408 -10.98 -4.74 -0.23
N THR A 409 -12.12 -4.22 0.23
CA THR A 409 -12.41 -2.78 0.27
C THR A 409 -12.00 -2.09 1.57
N HIS A 410 -11.59 -2.83 2.62
CA HIS A 410 -11.25 -2.27 3.94
C HIS A 410 -9.84 -2.64 4.42
N ARG A 411 -9.12 -3.49 3.67
CA ARG A 411 -7.84 -4.01 4.13
C ARG A 411 -6.76 -2.95 4.36
N ASP A 412 -6.82 -1.87 3.63
CA ASP A 412 -5.90 -0.74 3.70
C ASP A 412 -6.28 0.34 4.73
N MET A 413 -7.36 0.11 5.50
CA MET A 413 -7.83 1.08 6.49
C MET A 413 -7.20 0.93 7.89
N GLY A 414 -6.45 -0.15 8.13
CA GLY A 414 -5.89 -0.48 9.43
C GLY A 414 -6.90 -1.12 10.40
N PRO A 415 -6.66 -1.02 11.71
CA PRO A 415 -7.49 -1.69 12.70
C PRO A 415 -8.88 -1.08 12.82
N LYS A 416 -9.82 -1.89 13.32
CA LYS A 416 -11.24 -1.51 13.51
C LYS A 416 -11.45 -0.21 14.30
N ALA A 417 -10.52 0.16 15.20
CA ALA A 417 -10.57 1.43 15.91
C ALA A 417 -10.58 2.67 14.99
N ARG A 418 -10.18 2.51 13.74
CA ARG A 418 -10.24 3.56 12.71
C ARG A 418 -11.56 3.64 11.97
N TYR A 419 -12.45 2.68 12.14
CA TYR A 419 -13.70 2.56 11.39
C TYR A 419 -14.77 3.46 11.98
N ILE A 420 -15.50 4.16 11.12
CA ILE A 420 -16.55 5.12 11.49
C ILE A 420 -17.85 4.72 10.77
N GLY A 421 -18.98 4.84 11.44
CA GLY A 421 -20.30 4.69 10.84
C GLY A 421 -21.17 3.63 11.47
N PRO A 422 -22.45 3.59 11.09
CA PRO A 422 -23.44 2.69 11.70
C PRO A 422 -23.33 1.24 11.23
N ASP A 423 -22.71 1.00 10.06
CA ASP A 423 -22.65 -0.32 9.44
C ASP A 423 -21.31 -1.04 9.69
N VAL A 424 -20.50 -0.51 10.63
CA VAL A 424 -19.24 -1.17 11.02
C VAL A 424 -19.54 -2.52 11.67
N PRO A 425 -19.00 -3.64 11.16
CA PRO A 425 -19.22 -4.96 11.74
C PRO A 425 -18.75 -5.03 13.19
N SER A 426 -19.53 -5.69 14.05
CA SER A 426 -19.16 -5.88 15.45
C SER A 426 -18.03 -6.89 15.63
N GLU A 427 -17.87 -7.86 14.72
CA GLU A 427 -16.84 -8.86 14.72
C GLU A 427 -15.46 -8.24 14.48
N ASP A 428 -14.43 -8.70 15.23
CA ASP A 428 -13.04 -8.39 14.94
C ASP A 428 -12.47 -9.46 13.99
N LEU A 429 -12.03 -9.04 12.82
CA LEU A 429 -11.46 -9.94 11.83
C LEU A 429 -9.96 -10.03 12.02
N ILE A 430 -9.39 -11.23 11.91
CA ILE A 430 -7.98 -11.47 12.22
C ILE A 430 -7.03 -10.60 11.40
N TRP A 431 -7.37 -10.33 10.14
CA TRP A 431 -6.56 -9.50 9.24
C TRP A 431 -6.60 -7.98 9.57
N GLN A 432 -7.44 -7.57 10.53
CA GLN A 432 -7.47 -6.20 11.07
C GLN A 432 -6.46 -6.00 12.20
N ASP A 433 -5.64 -7.00 12.50
CA ASP A 433 -4.64 -6.99 13.57
C ASP A 433 -5.25 -6.57 14.93
N PRO A 434 -6.30 -7.24 15.41
CA PRO A 434 -7.03 -6.80 16.60
C PRO A 434 -6.15 -6.79 17.84
N VAL A 435 -6.39 -5.81 18.71
CA VAL A 435 -5.76 -5.70 20.03
C VAL A 435 -6.85 -5.49 21.09
N PRO A 436 -6.68 -6.01 22.32
CA PRO A 436 -7.60 -5.72 23.42
C PRO A 436 -7.60 -4.23 23.79
N ALA A 437 -8.58 -3.79 24.54
CA ALA A 437 -8.56 -2.44 25.14
C ALA A 437 -7.35 -2.29 26.05
N GLY A 438 -6.63 -1.16 25.92
CA GLY A 438 -5.49 -0.84 26.76
C GLY A 438 -5.88 -0.32 28.15
N ASN A 439 -4.97 -0.45 29.10
CA ASN A 439 -5.11 0.13 30.43
C ASN A 439 -4.18 1.35 30.57
N PRO A 440 -4.70 2.58 30.67
CA PRO A 440 -3.88 3.77 30.92
C PRO A 440 -3.61 4.02 32.42
N ASP A 441 -4.29 3.31 33.32
CA ASP A 441 -4.30 3.60 34.77
C ASP A 441 -3.20 2.82 35.50
N TYR A 442 -1.97 3.28 35.39
CA TYR A 442 -0.81 2.80 36.16
C TYR A 442 0.20 3.92 36.39
N ASP A 443 1.13 3.73 37.31
CA ASP A 443 2.18 4.70 37.62
C ASP A 443 3.34 4.62 36.61
N VAL A 444 3.33 5.51 35.63
CA VAL A 444 4.39 5.62 34.58
C VAL A 444 5.77 5.88 35.23
N GLY A 445 5.84 6.66 36.29
CA GLY A 445 7.09 6.94 37.01
C GLY A 445 7.67 5.68 37.65
N ALA A 446 6.83 4.86 38.27
CA ALA A 446 7.25 3.58 38.85
C ALA A 446 7.76 2.61 37.78
N VAL A 447 7.11 2.55 36.58
CA VAL A 447 7.58 1.75 35.45
C VAL A 447 8.96 2.21 34.98
N LYS A 448 9.14 3.52 34.73
CA LYS A 448 10.43 4.10 34.32
C LYS A 448 11.54 3.81 35.35
N ALA A 449 11.25 3.92 36.65
CA ALA A 449 12.22 3.62 37.71
C ALA A 449 12.66 2.15 37.69
N LYS A 450 11.73 1.20 37.50
CA LYS A 450 12.06 -0.22 37.39
C LYS A 450 12.89 -0.52 36.10
N ILE A 451 12.58 0.11 34.97
CA ILE A 451 13.35 -0.01 33.75
C ILE A 451 14.77 0.53 33.95
N ALA A 452 14.93 1.71 34.56
CA ALA A 452 16.24 2.31 34.85
C ALA A 452 17.10 1.44 35.76
N ALA A 453 16.47 0.68 36.68
CA ALA A 453 17.13 -0.24 37.60
C ALA A 453 17.36 -1.65 37.02
N SER A 454 16.90 -1.96 35.82
CA SER A 454 16.92 -3.32 35.21
C SER A 454 18.32 -3.79 34.83
N GLY A 455 19.30 -2.88 34.70
CA GLY A 455 20.63 -3.18 34.21
C GLY A 455 20.75 -3.33 32.70
N LEU A 456 19.68 -3.04 31.95
CA LEU A 456 19.73 -2.98 30.49
C LEU A 456 20.57 -1.79 30.02
N THR A 457 21.30 -1.98 28.93
CA THR A 457 22.04 -0.90 28.27
C THR A 457 21.11 0.03 27.51
N ILE A 458 21.55 1.27 27.24
CA ILE A 458 20.80 2.21 26.41
C ILE A 458 20.51 1.58 25.02
N SER A 459 21.51 0.95 24.44
CA SER A 459 21.34 0.27 23.14
C SER A 459 20.25 -0.82 23.19
N GLU A 460 20.24 -1.69 24.20
CA GLU A 460 19.21 -2.74 24.36
C GLU A 460 17.79 -2.15 24.49
N MET A 461 17.66 -1.10 25.29
CA MET A 461 16.37 -0.41 25.51
C MET A 461 15.85 0.25 24.22
N VAL A 462 16.67 1.08 23.59
CA VAL A 462 16.31 1.83 22.39
C VAL A 462 16.05 0.89 21.21
N THR A 463 16.93 -0.11 21.00
CA THR A 463 16.77 -1.08 19.92
C THR A 463 15.48 -1.88 20.04
N THR A 464 15.10 -2.31 21.26
CA THR A 464 13.88 -3.11 21.44
C THR A 464 12.62 -2.30 21.12
N ALA A 465 12.56 -1.04 21.56
CA ALA A 465 11.46 -0.15 21.22
C ALA A 465 11.40 0.15 19.72
N TRP A 466 12.56 0.43 19.11
CA TRP A 466 12.66 0.63 17.65
C TRP A 466 12.18 -0.60 16.89
N ASP A 467 12.67 -1.79 17.21
CA ASP A 467 12.29 -3.04 16.54
C ASP A 467 10.79 -3.33 16.63
N SER A 468 10.15 -2.93 17.75
CA SER A 468 8.70 -3.04 17.92
C SER A 468 7.94 -2.08 17.00
N ALA A 469 8.37 -0.81 16.95
CA ALA A 469 7.64 0.27 16.28
C ALA A 469 7.92 0.35 14.77
N ARG A 470 9.13 0.02 14.30
CA ARG A 470 9.58 0.18 12.91
C ARG A 470 8.80 -0.65 11.89
N THR A 471 7.98 -1.60 12.34
CA THR A 471 7.11 -2.40 11.48
C THR A 471 5.92 -1.62 10.95
N PHE A 472 5.61 -0.46 11.51
CA PHE A 472 4.48 0.35 11.08
C PHE A 472 4.59 0.77 9.62
N ARG A 473 3.46 0.64 8.91
CA ARG A 473 3.27 1.08 7.54
C ARG A 473 2.14 2.09 7.48
N GLY A 474 2.45 3.32 7.10
CA GLY A 474 1.46 4.39 6.90
C GLY A 474 0.51 4.13 5.72
N SER A 475 0.90 3.24 4.81
CA SER A 475 0.12 2.85 3.63
C SER A 475 -1.18 2.12 3.99
N ASP A 476 -1.11 1.10 4.83
CA ASP A 476 -2.27 0.29 5.26
C ASP A 476 -2.51 0.29 6.76
N LYS A 477 -1.75 1.09 7.52
CA LYS A 477 -1.89 1.26 8.97
C LYS A 477 -1.63 -0.03 9.78
N ARG A 478 -0.83 -0.95 9.24
CA ARG A 478 -0.43 -2.19 9.91
C ARG A 478 0.92 -2.05 10.60
N GLY A 479 1.19 -2.96 11.51
CA GLY A 479 2.43 -2.95 12.30
C GLY A 479 2.41 -1.91 13.42
N GLY A 480 3.58 -1.62 14.00
CA GLY A 480 3.75 -0.68 15.10
C GLY A 480 3.93 -1.34 16.46
N ALA A 481 4.07 -0.51 17.50
CA ALA A 481 4.39 -0.96 18.84
C ALA A 481 3.20 -1.52 19.62
N ASN A 482 1.97 -1.10 19.29
CA ASN A 482 0.77 -1.55 19.97
C ASN A 482 0.53 -3.04 19.73
N GLY A 483 0.08 -3.74 20.76
CA GLY A 483 -0.09 -5.19 20.73
C GLY A 483 1.17 -5.96 21.16
N ALA A 484 2.32 -5.33 21.28
CA ALA A 484 3.60 -5.97 21.61
C ALA A 484 3.85 -7.28 20.81
N ARG A 485 3.49 -7.31 19.53
CA ARG A 485 3.60 -8.52 18.70
C ARG A 485 5.04 -8.97 18.49
N ILE A 486 6.00 -8.10 18.80
CA ILE A 486 7.42 -8.46 18.82
C ILE A 486 7.75 -9.65 19.76
N ARG A 487 6.91 -9.93 20.76
CA ARG A 487 7.02 -11.11 21.65
C ARG A 487 6.34 -12.36 21.10
N LEU A 488 5.62 -12.26 19.99
CA LEU A 488 4.83 -13.32 19.37
C LEU A 488 5.46 -13.80 18.04
N ALA A 489 5.09 -15.01 17.60
CA ALA A 489 5.42 -15.44 16.25
C ALA A 489 4.58 -14.65 15.22
N PRO A 490 5.13 -14.31 14.04
CA PRO A 490 6.48 -14.63 13.57
C PRO A 490 7.54 -13.64 14.07
N GLN A 491 7.17 -12.46 14.55
CA GLN A 491 8.02 -11.30 14.75
C GLN A 491 9.18 -11.56 15.75
N LYS A 492 8.94 -12.32 16.80
CA LYS A 492 9.98 -12.66 17.79
C LYS A 492 11.18 -13.42 17.21
N ASN A 493 10.98 -14.10 16.08
CA ASN A 493 11.98 -14.94 15.43
C ASN A 493 12.71 -14.24 14.27
N TRP A 494 12.30 -13.03 13.89
CA TRP A 494 12.94 -12.31 12.80
C TRP A 494 14.39 -11.97 13.11
N VAL A 495 15.27 -12.29 12.16
CA VAL A 495 16.72 -12.09 12.33
C VAL A 495 17.06 -10.63 12.66
N GLY A 496 16.37 -9.69 12.02
CA GLY A 496 16.56 -8.25 12.25
C GLY A 496 16.28 -7.81 13.70
N ASN A 497 15.52 -8.59 14.47
CA ASN A 497 15.19 -8.30 15.87
C ASN A 497 16.20 -8.91 16.86
N GLU A 498 17.20 -9.69 16.39
CA GLU A 498 18.20 -10.33 17.23
C GLU A 498 17.55 -11.16 18.35
N PRO A 499 16.97 -12.34 18.04
CA PRO A 499 16.10 -13.08 18.96
C PRO A 499 16.66 -13.34 20.36
N GLU A 500 17.98 -13.57 20.50
CA GLU A 500 18.62 -13.83 21.80
C GLU A 500 18.63 -12.55 22.69
N ARG A 501 19.02 -11.41 22.09
CA ARG A 501 18.95 -10.11 22.76
C ARG A 501 17.51 -9.77 23.14
N LEU A 502 16.60 -9.94 22.17
CA LEU A 502 15.17 -9.64 22.36
C LEU A 502 14.57 -10.47 23.49
N ALA A 503 14.82 -11.77 23.54
CA ALA A 503 14.31 -12.64 24.60
C ALA A 503 14.79 -12.23 26.00
N LYS A 504 16.07 -11.81 26.13
CA LYS A 504 16.62 -11.28 27.38
C LYS A 504 15.86 -10.03 27.85
N VAL A 505 15.64 -9.07 26.95
CA VAL A 505 14.96 -7.80 27.28
C VAL A 505 13.48 -8.04 27.59
N LEU A 506 12.79 -8.86 26.81
CA LEU A 506 11.37 -9.16 27.01
C LEU A 506 11.11 -9.84 28.35
N ALA A 507 11.97 -10.77 28.78
CA ALA A 507 11.82 -11.41 30.07
C ALA A 507 11.81 -10.40 31.26
N LEU A 508 12.64 -9.33 31.17
CA LEU A 508 12.63 -8.25 32.16
C LEU A 508 11.38 -7.38 32.04
N TYR A 509 10.98 -7.04 30.80
CA TYR A 509 9.82 -6.17 30.57
C TYR A 509 8.49 -6.83 30.94
N GLU A 510 8.32 -8.12 30.69
CA GLU A 510 7.16 -8.90 31.14
C GLU A 510 7.05 -8.95 32.67
N GLY A 511 8.20 -9.05 33.36
CA GLY A 511 8.23 -8.95 34.82
C GLY A 511 7.81 -7.56 35.34
N ILE A 512 8.31 -6.49 34.70
CA ILE A 512 7.94 -5.11 35.06
C ILE A 512 6.45 -4.87 34.75
N ALA A 513 5.94 -5.34 33.64
CA ALA A 513 4.53 -5.21 33.28
C ALA A 513 3.63 -5.90 34.31
N ALA A 514 3.96 -7.14 34.70
CA ALA A 514 3.23 -7.90 35.69
C ALA A 514 3.21 -7.20 37.07
N ASP A 515 4.33 -6.57 37.47
CA ASP A 515 4.47 -5.88 38.76
C ASP A 515 3.73 -4.52 38.81
N THR A 516 3.53 -3.88 37.68
CA THR A 516 3.04 -2.47 37.62
C THR A 516 1.64 -2.35 37.02
N GLY A 517 1.12 -3.37 36.39
CA GLY A 517 -0.16 -3.35 35.67
C GLY A 517 -0.11 -2.64 34.32
N ALA A 518 1.08 -2.21 33.87
CA ALA A 518 1.29 -1.72 32.51
C ALA A 518 1.25 -2.87 31.49
N SER A 519 0.90 -2.58 30.24
CA SER A 519 1.09 -3.55 29.16
C SER A 519 2.57 -3.73 28.81
N VAL A 520 2.94 -4.88 28.27
CA VAL A 520 4.31 -5.10 27.75
C VAL A 520 4.61 -4.11 26.61
N ALA A 521 3.61 -3.77 25.80
CA ALA A 521 3.72 -2.77 24.74
C ALA A 521 4.12 -1.39 25.29
N ASP A 522 3.49 -0.93 26.36
CA ASP A 522 3.85 0.32 27.00
C ASP A 522 5.23 0.26 27.68
N VAL A 523 5.58 -0.86 28.31
CA VAL A 523 6.91 -1.06 28.92
C VAL A 523 8.01 -1.02 27.87
N ILE A 524 7.81 -1.62 26.69
CA ILE A 524 8.76 -1.57 25.56
C ILE A 524 9.02 -0.13 25.14
N VAL A 525 7.97 0.66 24.91
CA VAL A 525 8.12 2.07 24.48
C VAL A 525 8.76 2.89 25.58
N LEU A 526 8.35 2.72 26.85
CA LEU A 526 8.97 3.39 28.00
C LEU A 526 10.45 3.00 28.15
N GLY A 527 10.83 1.78 27.81
CA GLY A 527 12.23 1.35 27.79
C GLY A 527 13.07 2.20 26.83
N GLY A 528 12.61 2.38 25.61
CA GLY A 528 13.24 3.28 24.64
C GLY A 528 13.33 4.71 25.14
N ASN A 529 12.25 5.24 25.74
CA ASN A 529 12.20 6.60 26.28
C ASN A 529 13.20 6.79 27.42
N VAL A 530 13.31 5.83 28.35
CA VAL A 530 14.30 5.85 29.43
C VAL A 530 15.72 5.87 28.89
N GLY A 531 16.01 5.04 27.86
CA GLY A 531 17.32 5.02 27.21
C GLY A 531 17.68 6.38 26.60
N ILE A 532 16.71 7.02 25.91
CA ILE A 532 16.90 8.35 25.30
C ILE A 532 17.10 9.43 26.37
N GLU A 533 16.28 9.45 27.43
CA GLU A 533 16.41 10.41 28.53
C GLU A 533 17.77 10.30 29.22
N GLN A 534 18.26 9.08 29.46
CA GLN A 534 19.61 8.86 30.01
C GLN A 534 20.71 9.33 29.08
N SER A 535 20.59 9.06 27.78
CA SER A 535 21.59 9.44 26.79
C SER A 535 21.63 10.95 26.53
N ALA A 536 20.50 11.63 26.55
CA ALA A 536 20.40 13.09 26.46
C ALA A 536 21.01 13.76 27.69
N LYS A 537 20.73 13.24 28.90
CA LYS A 537 21.32 13.72 30.12
C LYS A 537 22.85 13.61 30.15
N ALA A 538 23.40 12.57 29.53
CA ALA A 538 24.86 12.39 29.40
C ALA A 538 25.56 13.49 28.59
N VAL A 539 24.81 14.24 27.77
CA VAL A 539 25.30 15.40 27.01
C VAL A 539 24.82 16.75 27.60
N GLY A 540 24.25 16.72 28.79
CA GLY A 540 23.83 17.93 29.53
C GLY A 540 22.47 18.48 29.06
N VAL A 541 21.70 17.75 28.28
CA VAL A 541 20.34 18.14 27.88
C VAL A 541 19.34 17.34 28.69
N ASP A 542 18.51 18.03 29.49
CA ASP A 542 17.50 17.40 30.31
C ASP A 542 16.15 17.40 29.57
N VAL A 543 15.73 16.23 29.08
CA VAL A 543 14.49 16.06 28.33
C VAL A 543 13.61 15.00 28.98
N THR A 544 12.30 15.17 28.84
CA THR A 544 11.31 14.12 29.07
C THR A 544 10.72 13.73 27.73
N VAL A 545 10.87 12.47 27.35
CA VAL A 545 10.28 11.96 26.11
C VAL A 545 8.77 11.84 26.30
N PRO A 546 7.95 12.49 25.45
CA PRO A 546 6.49 12.42 25.54
C PRO A 546 6.00 10.97 25.47
N PHE A 547 5.05 10.65 26.34
CA PHE A 547 4.48 9.31 26.41
C PHE A 547 3.00 9.36 26.77
N SER A 548 2.20 8.58 26.06
CA SER A 548 0.77 8.37 26.36
C SER A 548 0.54 6.89 26.67
N PRO A 549 0.12 6.54 27.91
CA PRO A 549 -0.17 5.16 28.29
C PRO A 549 -1.42 4.64 27.59
N GLY A 550 -1.63 3.32 27.61
CA GLY A 550 -2.85 2.70 27.10
C GLY A 550 -2.68 1.81 25.87
N ARG A 551 -1.44 1.46 25.48
CA ARG A 551 -1.23 0.33 24.57
C ARG A 551 -1.66 -0.96 25.26
N SER A 552 -1.99 -1.97 24.48
CA SER A 552 -2.37 -3.29 24.99
C SER A 552 -1.51 -4.39 24.37
N ASP A 553 -1.67 -5.60 24.88
CA ASP A 553 -0.91 -6.76 24.44
C ASP A 553 -1.81 -7.70 23.64
N ALA A 554 -1.48 -7.94 22.38
CA ALA A 554 -2.13 -8.96 21.56
C ALA A 554 -1.78 -10.37 22.03
N THR A 555 -2.63 -11.33 21.72
CA THR A 555 -2.34 -12.76 21.88
C THR A 555 -1.88 -13.38 20.56
N GLN A 556 -1.39 -14.63 20.61
CA GLN A 556 -0.99 -15.34 19.39
C GLN A 556 -2.21 -15.63 18.50
N GLU A 557 -3.37 -15.88 19.09
CA GLU A 557 -4.64 -16.12 18.37
C GLU A 557 -5.16 -14.87 17.67
N MET A 558 -4.78 -13.68 18.13
CA MET A 558 -5.08 -12.40 17.52
C MET A 558 -4.07 -12.00 16.42
N THR A 559 -3.09 -12.86 16.14
CA THR A 559 -2.00 -12.59 15.21
C THR A 559 -2.07 -13.56 14.04
N ASP A 560 -2.45 -13.06 12.87
CA ASP A 560 -2.41 -13.80 11.61
C ASP A 560 -0.95 -13.96 11.18
N ILE A 561 -0.37 -15.13 11.45
CA ILE A 561 1.06 -15.39 11.25
C ILE A 561 1.47 -15.16 9.79
N GLU A 562 0.72 -15.72 8.83
CA GLU A 562 1.04 -15.61 7.40
C GLU A 562 0.99 -14.15 6.94
N SER A 563 -0.08 -13.44 7.31
CA SER A 563 -0.21 -12.03 6.90
C SER A 563 0.75 -11.11 7.65
N PHE A 564 1.30 -11.54 8.79
CA PHE A 564 2.28 -10.77 9.55
C PHE A 564 3.73 -10.94 9.03
N GLU A 565 4.05 -12.05 8.37
CA GLU A 565 5.39 -12.27 7.80
C GLU A 565 5.79 -11.21 6.78
N VAL A 566 4.84 -10.66 6.03
CA VAL A 566 5.10 -9.59 5.06
C VAL A 566 5.55 -8.27 5.72
N LEU A 567 5.34 -8.11 7.03
CA LEU A 567 5.81 -6.96 7.78
C LEU A 567 7.27 -7.09 8.22
N GLU A 568 7.93 -8.24 7.99
CA GLU A 568 9.35 -8.42 8.34
C GLU A 568 10.20 -7.36 7.64
N PRO A 569 10.87 -6.49 8.39
CA PRO A 569 11.85 -5.61 7.78
C PRO A 569 13.02 -6.44 7.26
N VAL A 570 13.21 -6.47 5.96
CA VAL A 570 14.35 -7.17 5.32
C VAL A 570 15.59 -6.29 5.21
N HIS A 571 15.44 -5.04 5.59
CA HIS A 571 16.49 -4.03 5.69
C HIS A 571 16.11 -3.03 6.78
N ASP A 572 17.12 -2.37 7.35
CA ASP A 572 16.93 -1.27 8.29
C ASP A 572 18.12 -0.31 8.23
N GLY A 573 18.02 0.76 7.45
CA GLY A 573 19.03 1.79 7.34
C GLY A 573 19.31 2.51 8.67
N TYR A 574 18.31 2.58 9.57
CA TYR A 574 18.43 3.18 10.90
C TYR A 574 19.32 2.34 11.85
N ARG A 575 19.39 1.02 11.61
CA ARG A 575 20.23 0.09 12.36
C ARG A 575 21.39 -0.47 11.52
N ASN A 576 21.62 0.09 10.34
CA ASN A 576 22.70 -0.28 9.42
C ASN A 576 22.71 -1.78 9.06
N TRP A 577 21.52 -2.33 8.76
CA TRP A 577 21.30 -3.76 8.56
C TRP A 577 20.62 -4.09 7.24
N LEU A 578 21.09 -5.15 6.60
CA LEU A 578 20.50 -5.80 5.44
C LEU A 578 20.40 -7.31 5.71
N LYS A 579 19.26 -7.92 5.39
CA LYS A 579 19.07 -9.37 5.52
C LYS A 579 19.93 -10.15 4.54
N GLN A 580 20.14 -9.59 3.36
CA GLN A 580 21.00 -10.12 2.27
C GLN A 580 21.42 -8.98 1.35
N ASP A 581 22.21 -9.28 0.34
CA ASP A 581 22.49 -8.31 -0.73
C ASP A 581 21.27 -8.16 -1.64
N TYR A 582 20.91 -6.93 -1.96
CA TYR A 582 19.80 -6.56 -2.83
C TYR A 582 20.31 -5.79 -4.05
N VAL A 583 19.55 -5.84 -5.15
CA VAL A 583 19.79 -5.03 -6.36
C VAL A 583 19.54 -3.55 -6.09
N VAL A 584 18.52 -3.25 -5.29
CA VAL A 584 18.22 -1.89 -4.82
C VAL A 584 19.22 -1.47 -3.76
N SER A 585 19.68 -0.23 -3.82
CA SER A 585 20.69 0.28 -2.88
C SER A 585 20.12 0.40 -1.45
N ALA A 586 20.97 0.28 -0.45
CA ALA A 586 20.59 0.36 0.96
C ALA A 586 19.97 1.72 1.32
N GLU A 587 20.44 2.80 0.71
CA GLU A 587 19.92 4.15 0.90
C GLU A 587 18.54 4.34 0.26
N GLU A 588 18.26 3.71 -0.88
CA GLU A 588 16.91 3.73 -1.47
C GLU A 588 15.93 2.92 -0.63
N MET A 589 16.35 1.76 -0.12
CA MET A 589 15.51 0.97 0.80
C MET A 589 15.26 1.71 2.12
N MET A 590 16.24 2.47 2.64
CA MET A 590 16.03 3.34 3.81
C MET A 590 14.99 4.42 3.51
N LEU A 591 15.05 5.04 2.34
CA LEU A 591 14.07 6.05 1.92
C LEU A 591 12.65 5.46 1.83
N ASP A 592 12.51 4.27 1.26
CA ASP A 592 11.24 3.56 1.19
C ASP A 592 10.65 3.28 2.59
N ARG A 593 11.46 2.78 3.52
CA ARG A 593 11.05 2.57 4.92
C ARG A 593 10.68 3.88 5.61
N THR A 594 11.40 4.95 5.35
CA THR A 594 11.12 6.30 5.87
C THR A 594 9.74 6.78 5.45
N GLN A 595 9.42 6.63 4.18
CA GLN A 595 8.11 6.98 3.63
C GLN A 595 6.99 6.12 4.24
N LEU A 596 7.19 4.80 4.38
CA LEU A 596 6.21 3.91 5.01
C LEU A 596 5.95 4.27 6.48
N MET A 597 6.95 4.74 7.22
CA MET A 597 6.77 5.22 8.61
C MET A 597 6.18 6.64 8.68
N GLY A 598 5.94 7.30 7.55
CA GLY A 598 5.40 8.65 7.48
C GLY A 598 6.37 9.74 7.93
N LEU A 599 7.68 9.49 7.85
CA LEU A 599 8.72 10.42 8.28
C LEU A 599 9.13 11.38 7.15
N THR A 600 9.53 12.58 7.53
CA THR A 600 10.14 13.57 6.65
C THR A 600 11.65 13.36 6.53
N ALA A 601 12.30 14.02 5.58
CA ALA A 601 13.76 13.92 5.42
C ALA A 601 14.55 14.45 6.64
N PRO A 602 14.20 15.59 7.29
CA PRO A 602 14.81 15.97 8.56
C PRO A 602 14.63 14.95 9.68
N GLU A 603 13.42 14.36 9.84
CA GLU A 603 13.16 13.31 10.84
C GLU A 603 14.00 12.05 10.59
N MET A 604 14.12 11.62 9.32
CA MET A 604 15.02 10.54 8.93
C MET A 604 16.48 10.86 9.32
N THR A 605 16.92 12.08 9.04
CA THR A 605 18.30 12.52 9.29
C THR A 605 18.65 12.43 10.79
N VAL A 606 17.83 13.03 11.66
CA VAL A 606 18.11 13.01 13.11
C VAL A 606 18.02 11.59 13.69
N LEU A 607 17.07 10.79 13.23
CA LEU A 607 16.94 9.40 13.69
C LEU A 607 18.16 8.55 13.31
N VAL A 608 18.62 8.62 12.06
CA VAL A 608 19.83 7.88 11.66
C VAL A 608 21.04 8.32 12.47
N GLY A 609 21.31 9.62 12.58
CA GLY A 609 22.45 10.13 13.34
C GLY A 609 22.40 9.75 14.82
N GLY A 610 21.22 9.87 15.45
CA GLY A 610 21.02 9.50 16.85
C GLY A 610 21.15 8.00 17.10
N MET A 611 20.54 7.19 16.26
CA MET A 611 20.65 5.72 16.37
C MET A 611 22.10 5.24 16.26
N ARG A 612 22.92 5.90 15.41
CA ARG A 612 24.35 5.59 15.31
C ARG A 612 25.11 5.87 16.61
N VAL A 613 24.98 7.08 17.16
CA VAL A 613 25.72 7.45 18.39
C VAL A 613 25.20 6.68 19.62
N LEU A 614 23.96 6.20 19.62
CA LEU A 614 23.42 5.33 20.64
C LEU A 614 23.89 3.87 20.53
N GLY A 615 24.63 3.51 19.47
CA GLY A 615 25.17 2.17 19.29
C GLY A 615 24.12 1.10 19.00
N THR A 616 23.04 1.44 18.29
CA THR A 616 21.89 0.56 18.03
C THR A 616 22.02 -0.29 16.76
N ASN A 617 23.18 -0.25 16.09
CA ASN A 617 23.41 -1.05 14.90
C ASN A 617 23.21 -2.55 15.16
N HIS A 618 22.68 -3.25 14.17
CA HIS A 618 22.47 -4.70 14.25
C HIS A 618 23.79 -5.43 14.52
N GLY A 619 23.74 -6.40 15.42
CA GLY A 619 24.94 -7.18 15.81
C GLY A 619 26.02 -6.37 16.49
N GLY A 620 25.76 -5.16 16.94
CA GLY A 620 26.75 -4.26 17.56
C GLY A 620 27.78 -3.72 16.59
N ALA A 621 27.52 -3.74 15.27
CA ALA A 621 28.40 -3.22 14.25
C ALA A 621 28.72 -1.73 14.48
N LYS A 622 29.96 -1.32 14.13
CA LYS A 622 30.45 0.05 14.40
C LYS A 622 30.42 0.97 13.17
N HIS A 623 29.82 0.53 12.08
CA HIS A 623 29.71 1.35 10.87
C HIS A 623 28.78 2.54 11.11
N GLY A 624 29.25 3.74 10.81
CA GLY A 624 28.48 4.97 11.04
C GLY A 624 28.51 5.50 12.49
N VAL A 625 29.14 4.79 13.44
CA VAL A 625 29.28 5.23 14.82
C VAL A 625 30.45 6.22 14.92
N PHE A 626 30.20 7.48 14.49
CA PHE A 626 31.20 8.53 14.39
C PHE A 626 31.32 9.33 15.70
N THR A 627 31.54 8.64 16.80
CA THR A 627 31.67 9.25 18.12
C THR A 627 32.61 8.43 19.02
N ASP A 628 33.28 9.11 19.93
CA ASP A 628 34.04 8.50 21.01
C ASP A 628 33.21 8.36 22.31
N ARG A 629 31.93 8.80 22.26
CA ARG A 629 30.99 8.80 23.40
C ARG A 629 29.74 7.97 23.08
N GLU A 630 29.94 6.72 22.64
CA GLU A 630 28.86 5.81 22.33
C GLU A 630 27.87 5.66 23.51
N GLY A 631 26.59 5.71 23.24
CA GLY A 631 25.52 5.70 24.24
C GLY A 631 25.10 7.09 24.74
N ALA A 632 25.80 8.14 24.35
CA ALA A 632 25.41 9.54 24.60
C ALA A 632 24.78 10.14 23.34
N LEU A 633 23.64 10.84 23.48
CA LEU A 633 22.92 11.41 22.33
C LEU A 633 23.60 12.70 21.84
N THR A 634 24.80 12.54 21.28
CA THR A 634 25.61 13.64 20.72
C THR A 634 25.24 13.90 19.27
N ASN A 635 25.52 15.09 18.76
CA ASN A 635 25.48 15.41 17.34
C ASN A 635 26.79 15.02 16.59
N ASP A 636 27.65 14.24 17.23
CA ASP A 636 28.98 13.84 16.71
C ASP A 636 28.90 13.17 15.34
N PHE A 637 27.84 12.41 15.02
CA PHE A 637 27.65 11.81 13.69
C PHE A 637 27.75 12.87 12.59
N PHE A 638 27.08 13.98 12.75
CA PHE A 638 27.06 15.07 11.76
C PHE A 638 28.35 15.87 11.76
N VAL A 639 28.89 16.18 12.95
CA VAL A 639 30.14 16.90 13.09
C VAL A 639 31.28 16.15 12.40
N ASN A 640 31.39 14.84 12.63
CA ASN A 640 32.46 14.03 12.06
C ASN A 640 32.23 13.68 10.58
N LEU A 641 30.96 13.59 10.14
CA LEU A 641 30.61 13.37 8.74
C LEU A 641 30.99 14.56 7.87
N THR A 642 30.83 15.78 8.38
CA THR A 642 31.11 17.02 7.63
C THR A 642 32.55 17.54 7.83
N ASP A 643 33.35 16.94 8.72
CA ASP A 643 34.70 17.37 9.02
C ASP A 643 35.68 17.08 7.86
N MET A 644 36.23 18.14 7.26
CA MET A 644 37.17 18.05 6.16
C MET A 644 38.59 17.58 6.58
N ALA A 645 38.82 17.38 7.88
CA ALA A 645 40.01 16.67 8.35
C ALA A 645 39.97 15.16 8.07
N ASN A 646 38.82 14.65 7.69
CA ASN A 646 38.58 13.27 7.31
C ASN A 646 38.63 13.05 5.79
N THR A 647 38.95 11.83 5.37
CA THR A 647 38.79 11.31 4.00
C THR A 647 38.02 10.01 4.03
N TRP A 648 37.27 9.77 2.97
CA TRP A 648 36.33 8.63 2.85
C TRP A 648 36.85 7.70 1.75
N GLU A 649 37.22 6.47 2.09
CA GLU A 649 37.85 5.54 1.15
C GLU A 649 37.02 4.25 1.04
N PRO A 650 36.62 3.85 -0.17
CA PRO A 650 35.94 2.57 -0.35
C PRO A 650 36.90 1.42 -0.08
N VAL A 651 36.47 0.42 0.67
CA VAL A 651 37.25 -0.78 0.98
C VAL A 651 36.68 -2.06 0.39
N GLY A 652 35.55 -1.92 -0.32
CA GLY A 652 34.85 -3.00 -1.02
C GLY A 652 33.43 -3.22 -0.54
N GLY A 653 32.59 -3.74 -1.43
CA GLY A 653 31.17 -3.88 -1.15
C GLY A 653 30.51 -2.54 -0.80
N ASN A 654 29.70 -2.52 0.26
CA ASN A 654 29.02 -1.33 0.78
C ASN A 654 29.82 -0.61 1.90
N LEU A 655 31.11 -0.91 2.07
CA LEU A 655 31.91 -0.44 3.20
C LEU A 655 32.93 0.61 2.79
N TYR A 656 33.16 1.56 3.72
CA TYR A 656 34.10 2.66 3.60
C TYR A 656 34.91 2.80 4.90
N GLU A 657 36.17 3.20 4.78
CA GLU A 657 37.01 3.64 5.89
C GLU A 657 37.07 5.17 5.93
N ILE A 658 36.96 5.71 7.14
CA ILE A 658 37.13 7.12 7.40
C ILE A 658 38.49 7.30 8.03
N ARG A 659 39.33 8.05 7.34
CA ARG A 659 40.76 8.24 7.71
C ARG A 659 41.04 9.70 8.00
N ASP A 660 41.89 9.92 9.00
CA ASP A 660 42.51 11.22 9.18
C ASP A 660 43.30 11.61 7.91
N ARG A 661 43.02 12.81 7.40
CA ARG A 661 43.61 13.29 6.13
C ARG A 661 45.11 13.35 6.14
N ASN A 662 45.70 13.72 7.28
CA ASN A 662 47.16 13.92 7.42
C ASN A 662 47.87 12.64 7.78
N THR A 663 47.39 11.92 8.78
CA THR A 663 48.04 10.72 9.31
C THR A 663 47.69 9.45 8.58
N ARG A 664 46.57 9.45 7.82
CA ARG A 664 46.00 8.30 7.11
C ARG A 664 45.54 7.18 8.04
N GLN A 665 45.50 7.41 9.33
CA GLN A 665 44.96 6.44 10.29
C GLN A 665 43.46 6.32 10.14
N VAL A 666 42.97 5.07 10.19
CA VAL A 666 41.51 4.80 10.19
C VAL A 666 40.93 5.27 11.52
N LYS A 667 39.91 6.12 11.48
CA LYS A 667 39.15 6.58 12.64
C LYS A 667 37.90 5.75 12.84
N TRP A 668 37.12 5.60 11.77
CA TRP A 668 35.84 4.89 11.78
C TRP A 668 35.63 4.14 10.47
N THR A 669 34.51 3.37 10.42
CA THR A 669 34.01 2.75 9.20
C THR A 669 32.58 3.21 8.93
N ALA A 670 32.13 3.15 7.68
CA ALA A 670 30.80 3.58 7.26
C ALA A 670 30.21 2.65 6.19
N THR A 671 28.91 2.75 6.01
CA THR A 671 28.21 2.22 4.83
C THR A 671 27.73 3.36 3.93
N ARG A 672 27.17 3.02 2.77
CA ARG A 672 26.53 4.00 1.87
C ARG A 672 25.40 4.78 2.56
N VAL A 673 24.63 4.09 3.44
CA VAL A 673 23.57 4.72 4.23
C VAL A 673 24.08 5.85 5.11
N ASP A 674 25.30 5.71 5.66
CA ASP A 674 25.90 6.76 6.49
C ASP A 674 26.38 7.93 5.61
N LEU A 675 27.04 7.60 4.49
CA LEU A 675 27.71 8.59 3.65
C LEU A 675 26.75 9.39 2.76
N VAL A 676 25.53 8.88 2.50
CA VAL A 676 24.53 9.63 1.71
C VAL A 676 24.15 10.95 2.37
N PHE A 677 24.19 11.04 3.70
CA PHE A 677 23.94 12.28 4.45
C PHE A 677 25.01 13.35 4.26
N GLY A 678 26.18 12.98 3.79
CA GLY A 678 27.24 13.92 3.42
C GLY A 678 27.34 14.17 1.91
N SER A 679 26.84 13.24 1.06
CA SER A 679 26.97 13.29 -0.39
C SER A 679 25.74 13.82 -1.12
N ASN A 680 24.54 13.46 -0.71
CA ASN A 680 23.31 14.03 -1.27
C ASN A 680 23.13 15.47 -0.81
N SER A 681 22.96 16.42 -1.73
CA SER A 681 22.95 17.86 -1.41
C SER A 681 21.83 18.27 -0.45
N ILE A 682 20.65 17.62 -0.51
CA ILE A 682 19.53 17.89 0.40
C ILE A 682 19.86 17.35 1.79
N LEU A 683 20.23 16.07 1.90
CA LEU A 683 20.55 15.46 3.17
C LEU A 683 21.75 16.12 3.85
N ARG A 684 22.77 16.54 3.05
CA ARG A 684 23.92 17.28 3.57
C ARG A 684 23.50 18.62 4.17
N SER A 685 22.55 19.33 3.56
CA SER A 685 22.06 20.59 4.11
C SER A 685 21.46 20.41 5.51
N TYR A 686 20.76 19.30 5.77
CA TYR A 686 20.27 18.95 7.10
C TYR A 686 21.42 18.53 8.04
N ALA A 687 22.34 17.71 7.56
CA ALA A 687 23.51 17.31 8.33
C ALA A 687 24.35 18.52 8.78
N GLU A 688 24.53 19.53 7.92
CA GLU A 688 25.24 20.79 8.24
C GLU A 688 24.51 21.59 9.33
N VAL A 689 23.18 21.59 9.38
CA VAL A 689 22.42 22.22 10.47
C VAL A 689 22.74 21.55 11.81
N TYR A 690 22.72 20.22 11.85
CA TYR A 690 22.98 19.48 13.09
C TYR A 690 24.46 19.40 13.47
N ALA A 691 25.37 19.72 12.55
CA ALA A 691 26.82 19.77 12.80
C ALA A 691 27.29 21.11 13.40
N GLN A 692 26.42 22.14 13.51
CA GLN A 692 26.79 23.44 14.06
C GLN A 692 27.12 23.36 15.55
N ASP A 693 27.98 24.25 16.03
CA ASP A 693 28.48 24.24 17.41
C ASP A 693 27.37 24.46 18.47
N ASP A 694 26.28 25.11 18.09
CA ASP A 694 25.12 25.41 18.92
C ASP A 694 23.92 24.47 18.73
N SER A 695 24.09 23.40 17.90
CA SER A 695 22.97 22.54 17.52
C SER A 695 22.77 21.30 18.38
N GLN A 696 23.55 21.07 19.43
CA GLN A 696 23.42 19.87 20.27
C GLN A 696 22.02 19.75 20.90
N GLU A 697 21.48 20.82 21.46
CA GLU A 697 20.15 20.83 22.08
C GLU A 697 19.03 20.69 21.03
N LYS A 698 19.18 21.40 19.91
CA LYS A 698 18.23 21.27 18.77
C LYS A 698 18.20 19.83 18.28
N PHE A 699 19.35 19.21 18.08
CA PHE A 699 19.44 17.83 17.63
C PHE A 699 18.72 16.87 18.58
N VAL A 700 18.93 16.99 19.92
CA VAL A 700 18.26 16.16 20.90
C VAL A 700 16.73 16.35 20.84
N ASN A 701 16.27 17.60 20.77
CA ASN A 701 14.83 17.88 20.73
C ASN A 701 14.16 17.35 19.45
N ASP A 702 14.80 17.54 18.30
CA ASP A 702 14.29 17.06 17.01
C ASP A 702 14.32 15.52 16.96
N PHE A 703 15.34 14.88 17.54
CA PHE A 703 15.39 13.42 17.68
C PHE A 703 14.24 12.90 18.55
N VAL A 704 13.98 13.53 19.70
CA VAL A 704 12.89 13.16 20.61
C VAL A 704 11.53 13.32 19.91
N ALA A 705 11.34 14.39 19.14
CA ALA A 705 10.11 14.60 18.38
C ALA A 705 9.89 13.51 17.32
N ALA A 706 10.91 13.21 16.52
CA ALA A 706 10.85 12.16 15.50
C ALA A 706 10.68 10.76 16.12
N TRP A 707 11.37 10.47 17.22
CA TRP A 707 11.20 9.24 17.99
C TRP A 707 9.76 9.08 18.49
N THR A 708 9.20 10.12 19.10
CA THR A 708 7.83 10.10 19.63
C THR A 708 6.83 9.84 18.53
N LYS A 709 7.03 10.42 17.33
CA LYS A 709 6.21 10.17 16.15
C LYS A 709 6.23 8.69 15.73
N VAL A 710 7.41 8.07 15.69
CA VAL A 710 7.53 6.63 15.38
C VAL A 710 6.84 5.77 16.43
N MET A 711 7.06 6.06 17.71
CA MET A 711 6.45 5.28 18.82
C MET A 711 4.93 5.39 18.88
N ASN A 712 4.35 6.49 18.37
CA ASN A 712 2.91 6.74 18.38
C ASN A 712 2.24 6.51 17.00
N ALA A 713 2.96 6.05 16.00
CA ALA A 713 2.43 5.93 14.64
C ALA A 713 1.16 5.07 14.54
N ASP A 714 1.01 4.07 15.41
CA ASP A 714 -0.13 3.16 15.49
C ASP A 714 -1.13 3.50 16.62
N ARG A 715 -0.97 4.66 17.28
CA ARG A 715 -1.86 5.12 18.35
C ARG A 715 -3.05 5.94 17.80
N PHE A 716 -3.97 5.22 17.15
CA PHE A 716 -5.18 5.82 16.55
C PHE A 716 -6.23 6.28 17.56
N ASP A 717 -5.99 6.04 18.82
CA ASP A 717 -6.79 6.49 19.96
C ASP A 717 -6.36 7.88 20.46
N LEU A 718 -5.23 8.41 20.01
CA LEU A 718 -4.70 9.73 20.40
C LEU A 718 -5.05 10.84 19.39
N ALA A 719 -5.69 10.51 18.30
CA ALA A 719 -6.05 11.45 17.23
C ALA A 719 -7.39 12.11 17.47
#